data_90b97b26a4b17c04e98eff4f2fa9e7fc
#
_entry.id   90b97b26a4b17c04e98eff4f2fa9e7fc
#
_cell.length_a   1.000
_cell.length_b   1.000
_cell.length_c   1.000
_cell.angle_alpha   90.00
_cell.angle_beta   90.00
_cell.angle_gamma   90.00
#
_symmetry.space_group_name_H-M   'P 1'
#
loop_
_entity.id
_entity.type
_entity.pdbx_description
1 polymer ?
#
loop_
_entity_poly.entity_id
_entity_poly.type
_entity_poly.pdbx_seq_one_letter_code
_entity_poly.pdbx_strand_id
1 'polypeptide(L)'
;MNVKLSKLYTMNNSSEITANAKLFVKKWQGRGKERQDDKTFWEDLLEDVFGVEKARDIIEVQKPVKFQGSTKAIDIYIKPSKVVIEQKSKGVSLDKKEEQSDKTMLSPFDQAQRYYNWLDQPEQGRYIVTCNFEEFRIFDNFNKRKEQVVIKLEELPKRWKQLAFLVETYRQKEEQEKHERLVASKASEFVRLLYKELRKDNKGKDKSVLHSLNVFCVRVVFCLFAEDAGLFPKDIFQKFLEAYSAVQLQEKFGQLFMALNTDMAKRSEAYDKLIASFPYVNGGLFAKDTMYQNPIISDAARELLLNNSEQLDNSENGEPFSWGNISPTNFGCIFESTIDKEVRDSGGMHYTTSENIHRAIDPLFLGQLETKLAEIIASDSYENTYERDQDLEAFRLELANLRFLDPACGSGNFLTEIYKALYRLDMKAFKHMSFKERERSFNNESPSKVSIYQFYGIEINDFAASVAKTAMWISQCQMLIETGKMLGVDLVGLPLLKYEQIHCEDALLCDWNKVLKRNRKNLIYIVGNPPFLGSKNKSFGKEQKESKAHAMPKAIDGVKLWPKSGDLDFVCAWYAKAADYMKGFNNVETAFVSTNSITQGEQVATLWEPLVNYYKLKIRFAWKSFQWFNKADNMAHVHCVIIGLTKVSKEHQLCHLYEVGKLPLVTDSINSYLLPAEQIFIKSASKPIGDVPPIGIGNKPIDNQNYIFTEKQMVEFVSKEPKAKALFHPYYGATEFIKNKPRYCLWLGDCSPAELSSLPLCQQRIKAVKEYREKSTSPDTRKYADKPTRFHVENMPSSEYILIPCHSSGNRTYIPMGFMAPNCICSNAVLVVPTDDKSIFGVLESRIHMAWMNAVGGRLKSDYRYSADVVYNNFPWQTLTEEEKQSISESADAILQARAAFPDSTLEQLYKPELMPAILVDAHRKNDRIVAKVYGIDLNLTDEEIALILMRRSVEMSKPKPKRKKRKNKRSK
;
A
#
# COMPACT_ATOMS: atom_id res chain seq x y z
N MET A 1 0.98 -14.96 37.11
CA MET A 1 1.15 -13.65 36.45
C MET A 1 2.51 -12.99 36.74
N ASN A 2 3.02 -13.03 37.96
CA ASN A 2 4.35 -12.46 38.30
C ASN A 2 5.58 -13.24 37.77
N VAL A 3 5.44 -14.49 37.37
CA VAL A 3 6.56 -15.33 36.87
C VAL A 3 6.80 -15.13 35.36
N LYS A 4 5.79 -14.69 34.58
CA LYS A 4 5.96 -14.36 33.16
C LYS A 4 6.63 -12.99 32.94
N LEU A 5 6.43 -12.03 33.83
CA LEU A 5 7.05 -10.69 33.76
C LEU A 5 8.58 -10.71 33.92
N SER A 6 9.13 -11.72 34.65
CA SER A 6 10.58 -11.81 34.85
C SER A 6 11.35 -12.38 33.65
N LYS A 7 10.65 -13.06 32.71
CA LYS A 7 11.27 -13.61 31.48
C LYS A 7 11.30 -12.64 30.30
N LEU A 8 10.45 -11.59 30.30
CA LEU A 8 10.41 -10.55 29.26
C LEU A 8 11.63 -9.60 29.27
N TYR A 9 12.37 -9.57 30.36
CA TYR A 9 13.55 -8.74 30.51
C TYR A 9 14.74 -9.65 30.78
N THR A 10 15.46 -10.07 29.73
CA THR A 10 16.77 -10.71 29.90
C THR A 10 17.72 -9.73 30.63
N MET A 11 18.69 -10.20 31.40
CA MET A 11 19.59 -9.37 32.22
C MET A 11 20.31 -8.29 31.37
N ASN A 12 20.62 -8.58 30.09
CA ASN A 12 21.28 -7.63 29.17
C ASN A 12 20.36 -6.47 28.80
N ASN A 13 19.08 -6.71 28.55
CA ASN A 13 18.11 -5.67 28.18
C ASN A 13 17.79 -4.72 29.35
N SER A 14 17.81 -5.22 30.58
CA SER A 14 17.56 -4.42 31.80
C SER A 14 18.70 -3.43 32.13
N SER A 15 19.97 -3.79 31.85
CA SER A 15 21.12 -2.93 32.02
C SER A 15 21.16 -1.79 31.00
N GLU A 16 20.78 -2.09 29.76
CA GLU A 16 20.68 -1.14 28.66
C GLU A 16 19.59 -0.09 28.93
N ILE A 17 18.37 -0.53 29.30
CA ILE A 17 17.27 0.38 29.67
C ILE A 17 17.68 1.26 30.84
N THR A 18 18.41 0.74 31.83
CA THR A 18 18.91 1.52 32.98
C THR A 18 19.91 2.56 32.52
N ALA A 19 20.81 2.24 31.59
CA ALA A 19 21.77 3.18 31.01
C ALA A 19 21.08 4.28 30.21
N ASN A 20 20.16 3.91 29.37
CA ASN A 20 19.34 4.83 28.55
C ASN A 20 18.50 5.77 29.42
N ALA A 21 17.89 5.24 30.49
CA ALA A 21 17.16 6.06 31.46
C ALA A 21 18.05 7.11 32.15
N LYS A 22 19.34 6.82 32.39
CA LYS A 22 20.29 7.82 32.92
C LYS A 22 20.55 8.93 31.92
N LEU A 23 20.66 8.60 30.62
CA LEU A 23 20.86 9.58 29.54
C LEU A 23 19.59 10.44 29.37
N PHE A 24 18.42 9.83 29.42
CA PHE A 24 17.14 10.54 29.38
C PHE A 24 17.00 11.54 30.52
N VAL A 25 17.28 11.13 31.77
CA VAL A 25 17.28 12.02 32.95
C VAL A 25 18.20 13.21 32.71
N LYS A 26 19.45 12.97 32.26
CA LYS A 26 20.41 14.05 31.97
C LYS A 26 19.91 15.00 30.87
N LYS A 27 19.23 14.49 29.83
CA LYS A 27 18.65 15.26 28.72
C LYS A 27 17.55 16.19 29.20
N TRP A 28 16.70 15.72 30.13
CA TRP A 28 15.47 16.38 30.54
C TRP A 28 15.58 17.10 31.89
N GLN A 29 16.68 16.91 32.63
CA GLN A 29 16.89 17.59 33.88
C GLN A 29 16.93 19.13 33.69
N GLY A 30 16.04 19.85 34.36
CA GLY A 30 15.98 21.30 34.26
C GLY A 30 15.10 21.85 33.11
N ARG A 31 14.58 20.99 32.20
CA ARG A 31 13.71 21.34 31.07
C ARG A 31 12.25 20.98 31.35
N GLY A 32 11.37 21.50 30.53
CA GLY A 32 9.97 21.07 30.50
C GLY A 32 8.95 22.21 30.49
N LYS A 33 8.53 22.62 29.27
CA LYS A 33 7.38 23.50 29.03
C LYS A 33 6.32 22.68 28.35
N GLU A 34 5.12 22.60 28.97
CA GLU A 34 4.01 21.75 28.54
C GLU A 34 3.73 21.82 27.03
N ARG A 35 3.53 23.01 26.46
CA ARG A 35 3.21 23.17 25.04
C ARG A 35 4.35 22.99 24.05
N GLN A 36 5.57 22.96 24.49
CA GLN A 36 6.75 22.88 23.60
C GLN A 36 7.44 21.53 23.68
N ASP A 37 7.44 20.92 24.87
CA ASP A 37 8.30 19.79 25.18
C ASP A 37 7.53 18.50 25.46
N ASP A 38 6.20 18.55 25.66
CA ASP A 38 5.36 17.40 26.03
C ASP A 38 5.51 16.23 25.08
N LYS A 39 5.27 16.45 23.81
CA LYS A 39 5.39 15.42 22.76
C LYS A 39 6.79 14.81 22.73
N THR A 40 7.81 15.66 22.67
CA THR A 40 9.21 15.21 22.56
C THR A 40 9.67 14.45 23.81
N PHE A 41 9.19 14.85 24.99
CA PHE A 41 9.50 14.15 26.24
C PHE A 41 9.01 12.70 26.22
N TRP A 42 7.76 12.50 25.78
CA TRP A 42 7.17 11.16 25.73
C TRP A 42 7.69 10.33 24.55
N GLU A 43 8.00 10.96 23.41
CA GLU A 43 8.69 10.28 22.30
C GLU A 43 10.07 9.81 22.74
N ASP A 44 10.88 10.67 23.36
CA ASP A 44 12.21 10.32 23.88
C ASP A 44 12.13 9.23 24.97
N LEU A 45 11.13 9.27 25.86
CA LEU A 45 10.96 8.22 26.87
C LEU A 45 10.70 6.87 26.24
N LEU A 46 9.85 6.82 25.22
CA LEU A 46 9.48 5.58 24.55
C LEU A 46 10.59 5.09 23.61
N GLU A 47 11.22 5.99 22.86
CA GLU A 47 12.27 5.62 21.88
C GLU A 47 13.61 5.39 22.58
N ASP A 48 14.12 6.39 23.32
CA ASP A 48 15.45 6.34 23.87
C ASP A 48 15.54 5.38 25.07
N VAL A 49 14.53 5.34 25.97
CA VAL A 49 14.57 4.49 27.16
C VAL A 49 13.99 3.11 26.90
N PHE A 50 12.81 3.04 26.30
CA PHE A 50 12.10 1.77 26.12
C PHE A 50 12.36 1.12 24.75
N GLY A 51 13.08 1.75 23.83
CA GLY A 51 13.48 1.18 22.54
C GLY A 51 12.32 0.94 21.57
N VAL A 52 11.31 1.78 21.58
CA VAL A 52 10.23 1.79 20.59
C VAL A 52 10.77 2.41 19.30
N GLU A 53 10.76 1.71 18.17
CA GLU A 53 11.37 2.21 16.92
C GLU A 53 10.74 3.51 16.40
N LYS A 54 9.47 3.74 16.67
CA LYS A 54 8.71 4.92 16.21
C LYS A 54 7.62 5.27 17.20
N ALA A 55 7.98 5.98 18.26
CA ALA A 55 7.01 6.37 19.30
C ALA A 55 5.83 7.18 18.75
N ARG A 56 6.05 8.02 17.73
CA ARG A 56 5.00 8.81 17.05
C ARG A 56 3.85 7.96 16.50
N ASP A 57 4.08 6.69 16.18
CA ASP A 57 3.04 5.82 15.63
C ASP A 57 2.09 5.28 16.73
N ILE A 58 2.58 5.22 17.97
CA ILE A 58 1.83 4.74 19.14
C ILE A 58 1.34 5.84 20.07
N ILE A 59 1.85 7.06 19.92
CA ILE A 59 1.38 8.25 20.67
C ILE A 59 0.32 9.00 19.85
N GLU A 60 -0.70 9.48 20.53
CA GLU A 60 -1.66 10.45 20.03
C GLU A 60 -1.63 11.68 20.91
N VAL A 61 -1.18 12.80 20.35
CA VAL A 61 -1.05 14.09 21.06
C VAL A 61 -2.35 14.88 20.88
N GLN A 62 -2.82 15.55 21.96
CA GLN A 62 -4.05 16.32 21.95
C GLN A 62 -5.25 15.51 21.42
N LYS A 63 -5.40 14.28 21.93
CA LYS A 63 -6.50 13.39 21.52
C LYS A 63 -7.85 14.00 21.89
N PRO A 64 -8.73 14.27 20.91
CA PRO A 64 -10.03 14.89 21.19
C PRO A 64 -10.99 13.92 21.90
N VAL A 65 -11.63 14.39 22.95
CA VAL A 65 -12.72 13.70 23.65
C VAL A 65 -13.95 14.57 23.69
N LYS A 66 -15.12 13.99 23.46
CA LYS A 66 -16.41 14.71 23.39
C LYS A 66 -17.34 14.23 24.48
N PHE A 67 -17.97 15.19 25.13
CA PHE A 67 -19.03 14.92 26.09
C PHE A 67 -20.06 16.06 26.09
N GLN A 68 -21.32 15.74 25.88
CA GLN A 68 -22.48 16.68 25.92
C GLN A 68 -22.26 17.95 25.10
N GLY A 69 -21.68 17.83 23.89
CA GLY A 69 -21.44 18.96 22.98
C GLY A 69 -20.18 19.77 23.26
N SER A 70 -19.40 19.44 24.30
CA SER A 70 -18.09 20.02 24.60
C SER A 70 -16.97 19.09 24.06
N THR A 71 -15.99 19.67 23.38
CA THR A 71 -14.77 18.95 22.96
C THR A 71 -13.58 19.45 23.77
N LYS A 72 -12.86 18.53 24.38
CA LYS A 72 -11.59 18.73 25.07
C LYS A 72 -10.54 17.79 24.50
N ALA A 73 -9.30 17.92 24.92
CA ALA A 73 -8.22 17.08 24.43
C ALA A 73 -7.42 16.48 25.60
N ILE A 74 -7.06 15.22 25.47
CA ILE A 74 -6.08 14.53 26.30
C ILE A 74 -4.70 14.93 25.82
N ASP A 75 -3.81 15.38 26.68
CA ASP A 75 -2.48 15.84 26.26
C ASP A 75 -1.71 14.74 25.50
N ILE A 76 -1.59 13.55 26.10
CA ILE A 76 -0.93 12.40 25.48
C ILE A 76 -1.75 11.13 25.73
N TYR A 77 -1.97 10.35 24.67
CA TYR A 77 -2.61 9.04 24.74
C TYR A 77 -1.73 7.98 24.06
N ILE A 78 -1.40 6.91 24.79
CA ILE A 78 -0.59 5.81 24.26
C ILE A 78 -1.54 4.69 23.80
N LYS A 79 -1.68 4.54 22.49
CA LYS A 79 -2.67 3.64 21.85
C LYS A 79 -2.59 2.17 22.27
N PRO A 80 -1.43 1.48 22.27
CA PRO A 80 -1.38 0.05 22.58
C PRO A 80 -1.75 -0.26 24.02
N SER A 81 -1.26 0.54 24.95
CA SER A 81 -1.51 0.37 26.40
C SER A 81 -2.73 1.13 26.89
N LYS A 82 -3.36 1.96 26.03
CA LYS A 82 -4.55 2.77 26.32
C LYS A 82 -4.37 3.67 27.56
N VAL A 83 -3.18 4.23 27.70
CA VAL A 83 -2.83 5.08 28.85
C VAL A 83 -3.15 6.53 28.52
N VAL A 84 -3.92 7.16 29.40
CA VAL A 84 -4.21 8.60 29.42
C VAL A 84 -3.13 9.31 30.22
N ILE A 85 -2.54 10.35 29.65
CA ILE A 85 -1.50 11.14 30.29
C ILE A 85 -1.92 12.60 30.26
N GLU A 86 -1.90 13.22 31.44
CA GLU A 86 -2.06 14.67 31.65
C GLU A 86 -0.71 15.26 31.96
N GLN A 87 -0.23 16.16 31.09
CA GLN A 87 1.07 16.78 31.21
C GLN A 87 0.95 18.21 31.77
N LYS A 88 1.83 18.57 32.69
CA LYS A 88 1.94 19.93 33.22
C LYS A 88 3.37 20.44 33.04
N SER A 89 3.53 21.77 33.02
CA SER A 89 4.81 22.41 32.96
C SER A 89 5.64 22.12 34.22
N LYS A 90 6.97 22.11 34.07
CA LYS A 90 7.91 21.97 35.17
C LYS A 90 7.63 22.98 36.25
N GLY A 91 7.68 22.54 37.52
CA GLY A 91 7.42 23.36 38.73
C GLY A 91 5.93 23.53 39.05
N VAL A 92 5.03 23.02 38.22
CA VAL A 92 3.60 22.99 38.52
C VAL A 92 3.29 21.79 39.40
N SER A 93 2.60 22.04 40.55
CA SER A 93 2.19 20.98 41.47
C SER A 93 1.12 20.10 40.86
N LEU A 94 1.30 18.78 40.89
CA LEU A 94 0.32 17.80 40.41
C LEU A 94 -0.85 17.56 41.39
N ASP A 95 -0.84 18.21 42.59
CA ASP A 95 -1.94 18.19 43.56
C ASP A 95 -2.79 19.43 43.51
N LYS A 96 -2.27 20.54 42.98
CA LYS A 96 -2.95 21.83 42.94
C LYS A 96 -4.13 21.79 42.00
N LYS A 97 -5.32 22.18 42.48
CA LYS A 97 -6.49 22.38 41.64
C LYS A 97 -6.41 23.71 40.91
N GLU A 98 -6.68 23.65 39.60
CA GLU A 98 -6.69 24.81 38.73
C GLU A 98 -8.08 24.99 38.12
N GLU A 99 -8.47 26.24 37.90
CA GLU A 99 -9.75 26.56 37.26
C GLU A 99 -9.73 26.19 35.80
N GLN A 100 -10.70 25.36 35.42
CA GLN A 100 -10.88 24.93 34.05
C GLN A 100 -11.72 25.95 33.26
N SER A 101 -11.76 25.88 31.96
CA SER A 101 -12.55 26.74 31.08
C SER A 101 -14.08 26.72 31.39
N ASP A 102 -14.56 25.69 32.07
CA ASP A 102 -15.94 25.53 32.52
C ASP A 102 -16.12 25.95 33.98
N LYS A 103 -15.14 26.66 34.58
CA LYS A 103 -15.08 27.13 35.97
C LYS A 103 -15.02 26.01 37.02
N THR A 104 -14.78 24.77 36.63
CA THR A 104 -14.56 23.70 37.60
C THR A 104 -13.12 23.72 38.09
N MET A 105 -12.91 23.44 39.39
CA MET A 105 -11.58 23.37 40.04
C MET A 105 -11.11 21.92 40.04
N LEU A 106 -10.17 21.57 39.16
CA LEU A 106 -9.67 20.19 38.99
C LEU A 106 -8.16 20.12 39.21
N SER A 107 -7.70 19.05 39.91
CA SER A 107 -6.29 18.67 39.87
C SER A 107 -5.94 18.03 38.50
N PRO A 108 -4.66 17.92 38.11
CA PRO A 108 -4.27 17.20 36.91
C PRO A 108 -4.82 15.79 36.85
N PHE A 109 -4.90 15.07 37.95
CA PHE A 109 -5.53 13.75 38.00
C PHE A 109 -7.04 13.82 37.78
N ASP A 110 -7.75 14.74 38.44
CA ASP A 110 -9.20 14.90 38.22
C ASP A 110 -9.50 15.23 36.74
N GLN A 111 -8.63 16.03 36.11
CA GLN A 111 -8.74 16.40 34.70
C GLN A 111 -8.54 15.17 33.80
N ALA A 112 -7.46 14.40 34.01
CA ALA A 112 -7.18 13.16 33.28
C ALA A 112 -8.28 12.10 33.48
N GLN A 113 -8.76 11.92 34.74
CA GLN A 113 -9.86 11.00 35.07
C GLN A 113 -11.18 11.41 34.37
N ARG A 114 -11.46 12.71 34.32
CA ARG A 114 -12.62 13.26 33.62
C ARG A 114 -12.55 12.93 32.12
N TYR A 115 -11.40 13.14 31.47
CA TYR A 115 -11.21 12.81 30.06
C TYR A 115 -11.22 11.31 29.80
N TYR A 116 -10.64 10.51 30.68
CA TYR A 116 -10.71 9.06 30.68
C TYR A 116 -12.16 8.56 30.68
N ASN A 117 -13.01 9.15 31.51
CA ASN A 117 -14.43 8.78 31.57
C ASN A 117 -15.23 9.19 30.30
N TRP A 118 -14.69 10.09 29.50
CA TRP A 118 -15.26 10.53 28.22
C TRP A 118 -14.75 9.73 27.02
N LEU A 119 -13.74 8.89 27.21
CA LEU A 119 -13.29 7.95 26.20
C LEU A 119 -14.31 6.82 26.06
N ASP A 120 -14.43 6.30 24.85
CA ASP A 120 -15.16 5.08 24.60
C ASP A 120 -14.56 3.90 25.37
N GLN A 121 -15.37 2.98 25.87
CA GLN A 121 -14.90 1.84 26.67
C GLN A 121 -13.73 1.06 26.04
N PRO A 122 -13.68 0.81 24.72
CA PRO A 122 -12.55 0.15 24.09
C PRO A 122 -11.23 0.92 24.19
N GLU A 123 -11.28 2.22 24.44
CA GLU A 123 -10.11 3.10 24.56
C GLU A 123 -9.68 3.32 26.03
N GLN A 124 -10.50 2.90 26.99
CA GLN A 124 -10.20 3.02 28.41
C GLN A 124 -9.19 1.94 28.84
N GLY A 125 -7.99 2.37 29.19
CA GLY A 125 -6.93 1.49 29.69
C GLY A 125 -6.91 1.39 31.21
N ARG A 126 -5.98 0.60 31.73
CA ARG A 126 -5.86 0.37 33.19
C ARG A 126 -5.25 1.56 33.94
N TYR A 127 -4.34 2.30 33.32
CA TYR A 127 -3.54 3.30 33.98
C TYR A 127 -3.80 4.70 33.46
N ILE A 128 -3.80 5.65 34.40
CA ILE A 128 -3.73 7.09 34.16
C ILE A 128 -2.38 7.59 34.71
N VAL A 129 -1.73 8.48 33.99
CA VAL A 129 -0.46 9.08 34.41
C VAL A 129 -0.60 10.59 34.42
N THR A 130 -0.10 11.24 35.46
CA THR A 130 0.14 12.69 35.44
C THR A 130 1.62 12.95 35.55
N CYS A 131 2.13 13.95 34.83
CA CYS A 131 3.55 14.27 34.76
C CYS A 131 3.77 15.77 34.68
N ASN A 132 4.86 16.26 35.33
CA ASN A 132 5.29 17.65 35.25
C ASN A 132 6.79 17.79 34.89
N PHE A 133 7.37 16.83 34.16
CA PHE A 133 8.77 16.67 33.81
C PHE A 133 9.72 16.42 34.99
N GLU A 134 9.25 16.54 36.22
CA GLU A 134 10.03 16.29 37.45
C GLU A 134 9.59 15.01 38.14
N GLU A 135 8.34 14.61 37.97
CA GLU A 135 7.79 13.39 38.53
C GLU A 135 6.67 12.81 37.65
N PHE A 136 6.55 11.50 37.74
CA PHE A 136 5.44 10.74 37.17
C PHE A 136 4.57 10.22 38.31
N ARG A 137 3.25 10.38 38.20
CA ARG A 137 2.28 9.79 39.12
C ARG A 137 1.38 8.82 38.37
N ILE A 138 1.37 7.60 38.81
CA ILE A 138 0.68 6.48 38.15
C ILE A 138 -0.52 6.07 39.01
N PHE A 139 -1.69 6.06 38.42
CA PHE A 139 -2.95 5.67 39.03
C PHE A 139 -3.49 4.39 38.37
N ASP A 140 -3.78 3.36 39.17
CA ASP A 140 -4.40 2.12 38.71
C ASP A 140 -5.93 2.24 38.78
N ASN A 141 -6.56 2.50 37.66
CA ASN A 141 -7.98 2.77 37.57
C ASN A 141 -8.85 1.52 37.86
N PHE A 142 -8.26 0.32 37.74
CA PHE A 142 -8.92 -0.97 38.05
C PHE A 142 -8.80 -1.34 39.54
N ASN A 143 -7.87 -0.70 40.27
CA ASN A 143 -7.69 -0.91 41.69
C ASN A 143 -7.59 0.41 42.47
N LYS A 144 -8.71 1.12 42.53
CA LYS A 144 -8.81 2.47 43.17
C LYS A 144 -8.42 2.51 44.64
N ARG A 145 -8.26 1.37 45.34
CA ARG A 145 -7.78 1.29 46.72
C ARG A 145 -6.27 1.31 46.85
N LYS A 146 -5.55 1.16 45.72
CA LYS A 146 -4.09 1.18 45.71
C LYS A 146 -3.63 2.64 45.67
N GLU A 147 -2.68 2.99 46.57
CA GLU A 147 -2.03 4.29 46.54
C GLU A 147 -1.34 4.56 45.20
N GLN A 148 -1.34 5.83 44.79
CA GLN A 148 -0.64 6.26 43.60
C GLN A 148 0.85 5.95 43.71
N VAL A 149 1.46 5.55 42.60
CA VAL A 149 2.90 5.34 42.52
C VAL A 149 3.55 6.65 42.04
N VAL A 150 4.43 7.25 42.84
CA VAL A 150 5.17 8.46 42.47
C VAL A 150 6.61 8.08 42.13
N ILE A 151 7.09 8.51 40.96
CA ILE A 151 8.46 8.30 40.50
C ILE A 151 9.04 9.66 40.14
N LYS A 152 10.06 10.12 40.85
CA LYS A 152 10.78 11.33 40.45
C LYS A 152 11.65 11.05 39.21
N LEU A 153 11.84 12.05 38.36
CA LEU A 153 12.63 11.93 37.15
C LEU A 153 14.03 11.32 37.43
N GLU A 154 14.68 11.77 38.48
CA GLU A 154 16.00 11.28 38.94
C GLU A 154 15.99 9.81 39.38
N GLU A 155 14.86 9.29 39.83
CA GLU A 155 14.67 7.89 40.23
C GLU A 155 14.43 6.94 39.06
N LEU A 156 14.09 7.46 37.86
CA LEU A 156 13.74 6.69 36.68
C LEU A 156 14.73 5.56 36.36
N PRO A 157 16.07 5.76 36.43
CA PRO A 157 17.02 4.69 36.14
C PRO A 157 16.90 3.47 37.06
N LYS A 158 16.38 3.65 38.28
CA LYS A 158 16.17 2.56 39.24
C LYS A 158 14.75 1.99 39.21
N ARG A 159 13.77 2.79 38.74
CA ARG A 159 12.33 2.52 38.88
C ARG A 159 11.61 2.39 37.53
N TRP A 160 12.31 2.42 36.39
CA TRP A 160 11.73 2.34 35.04
C TRP A 160 10.75 1.16 34.86
N LYS A 161 10.96 0.04 35.59
CA LYS A 161 10.04 -1.12 35.55
C LYS A 161 8.59 -0.75 35.91
N GLN A 162 8.39 0.30 36.69
CA GLN A 162 7.05 0.75 37.06
C GLN A 162 6.34 1.52 35.96
N LEU A 163 7.08 1.99 34.93
CA LEU A 163 6.55 2.58 33.71
C LEU A 163 6.52 1.61 32.51
N ALA A 164 7.00 0.38 32.68
CA ALA A 164 7.08 -0.61 31.59
C ALA A 164 5.71 -0.95 30.96
N PHE A 165 4.61 -0.76 31.70
CA PHE A 165 3.25 -0.95 31.18
C PHE A 165 2.93 -0.03 29.98
N LEU A 166 3.64 1.09 29.82
CA LEU A 166 3.47 1.99 28.67
C LEU A 166 3.74 1.27 27.35
N VAL A 167 4.66 0.29 27.34
CA VAL A 167 5.12 -0.41 26.14
C VAL A 167 4.86 -1.94 26.17
N GLU A 168 4.32 -2.48 27.25
CA GLU A 168 4.15 -3.94 27.44
C GLU A 168 3.32 -4.56 26.31
N THR A 169 2.16 -3.99 26.02
CA THR A 169 1.28 -4.48 24.94
C THR A 169 1.92 -4.34 23.55
N TYR A 170 2.66 -3.25 23.32
CA TYR A 170 3.40 -3.05 22.07
C TYR A 170 4.48 -4.11 21.89
N ARG A 171 5.28 -4.39 22.93
CA ARG A 171 6.35 -5.40 22.88
C ARG A 171 5.80 -6.82 22.73
N GLN A 172 4.73 -7.18 23.43
CA GLN A 172 4.10 -8.48 23.28
C GLN A 172 3.66 -8.70 21.83
N LYS A 173 3.05 -7.70 21.20
CA LYS A 173 2.65 -7.75 19.81
C LYS A 173 3.86 -7.85 18.87
N GLU A 174 4.89 -7.05 19.11
CA GLU A 174 6.13 -7.05 18.31
C GLU A 174 6.87 -8.40 18.42
N GLU A 175 6.99 -8.96 19.61
CA GLU A 175 7.60 -10.27 19.84
C GLU A 175 6.79 -11.39 19.17
N GLN A 176 5.46 -11.36 19.26
CA GLN A 176 4.59 -12.30 18.57
C GLN A 176 4.78 -12.19 17.06
N GLU A 177 4.77 -10.99 16.50
CA GLU A 177 5.01 -10.78 15.07
C GLU A 177 6.41 -11.21 14.61
N LYS A 178 7.43 -10.95 15.42
CA LYS A 178 8.81 -11.44 15.15
C LYS A 178 8.86 -12.97 15.17
N HIS A 179 8.23 -13.58 16.15
CA HIS A 179 8.14 -15.03 16.26
C HIS A 179 7.40 -15.65 15.06
N GLU A 180 6.24 -15.12 14.70
CA GLU A 180 5.48 -15.57 13.53
C GLU A 180 6.27 -15.44 12.22
N ARG A 181 7.03 -14.36 12.06
CA ARG A 181 7.93 -14.16 10.89
C ARG A 181 9.08 -15.16 10.87
N LEU A 182 9.69 -15.42 12.01
CA LEU A 182 10.77 -16.40 12.12
C LEU A 182 10.28 -17.79 11.77
N VAL A 183 9.12 -18.19 12.32
CA VAL A 183 8.47 -19.48 12.03
C VAL A 183 8.17 -19.58 10.52
N ALA A 184 7.59 -18.56 9.92
CA ALA A 184 7.28 -18.53 8.49
C ALA A 184 8.54 -18.59 7.61
N SER A 185 9.61 -17.87 7.98
CA SER A 185 10.87 -17.88 7.26
C SER A 185 11.52 -19.27 7.27
N LYS A 186 11.57 -19.93 8.42
CA LYS A 186 12.11 -21.28 8.57
C LYS A 186 11.31 -22.32 7.80
N ALA A 187 9.98 -22.26 7.92
CA ALA A 187 9.11 -23.13 7.15
C ALA A 187 9.27 -22.96 5.64
N SER A 188 9.43 -21.70 5.16
CA SER A 188 9.71 -21.39 3.75
C SER A 188 11.04 -22.01 3.28
N GLU A 189 12.08 -21.89 4.09
CA GLU A 189 13.39 -22.50 3.80
C GLU A 189 13.30 -24.02 3.68
N PHE A 190 12.61 -24.67 4.61
CA PHE A 190 12.39 -26.13 4.56
C PHE A 190 11.65 -26.53 3.29
N VAL A 191 10.53 -25.90 2.95
CA VAL A 191 9.75 -26.24 1.75
C VAL A 191 10.56 -25.99 0.48
N ARG A 192 11.34 -24.92 0.43
CA ARG A 192 12.26 -24.62 -0.67
C ARG A 192 13.33 -25.72 -0.84
N LEU A 193 13.92 -26.18 0.26
CA LEU A 193 14.91 -27.25 0.24
C LEU A 193 14.27 -28.58 -0.21
N LEU A 194 13.13 -28.94 0.37
CA LEU A 194 12.37 -30.13 -0.01
C LEU A 194 12.01 -30.11 -1.52
N TYR A 195 11.42 -29.02 -1.99
CA TYR A 195 11.09 -28.87 -3.41
C TYR A 195 12.32 -29.02 -4.31
N LYS A 196 13.44 -28.39 -3.93
CA LYS A 196 14.72 -28.48 -4.66
C LYS A 196 15.24 -29.91 -4.73
N GLU A 197 15.20 -30.66 -3.64
CA GLU A 197 15.63 -32.06 -3.60
C GLU A 197 14.72 -32.95 -4.47
N LEU A 198 13.42 -32.83 -4.30
CA LEU A 198 12.45 -33.56 -5.14
C LEU A 198 12.62 -33.23 -6.64
N ARG A 199 12.95 -32.00 -6.98
CA ARG A 199 13.15 -31.55 -8.36
C ARG A 199 14.34 -32.20 -9.04
N LYS A 200 15.38 -32.65 -8.29
CA LYS A 200 16.57 -33.31 -8.87
C LYS A 200 16.22 -34.63 -9.54
N ASP A 201 15.31 -35.41 -8.93
CA ASP A 201 14.98 -36.76 -9.38
C ASP A 201 13.72 -36.79 -10.27
N ASN A 202 12.85 -35.77 -10.13
CA ASN A 202 11.64 -35.59 -10.94
C ASN A 202 11.92 -34.62 -12.10
N LYS A 203 12.72 -35.02 -13.07
CA LYS A 203 13.16 -34.24 -14.22
C LYS A 203 12.09 -34.20 -15.31
N GLY A 204 11.37 -33.14 -15.45
CA GLY A 204 10.43 -32.89 -16.55
C GLY A 204 10.00 -31.42 -16.50
N LYS A 205 9.81 -30.77 -17.64
CA LYS A 205 9.26 -29.40 -17.71
C LYS A 205 7.76 -29.40 -17.94
N ASP A 206 7.14 -30.57 -17.95
CA ASP A 206 5.72 -30.70 -18.15
C ASP A 206 4.92 -30.14 -16.97
N LYS A 207 3.83 -29.47 -17.27
CA LYS A 207 2.95 -28.87 -16.25
C LYS A 207 2.49 -29.90 -15.19
N SER A 208 2.29 -31.16 -15.57
CA SER A 208 1.88 -32.24 -14.67
C SER A 208 2.96 -32.60 -13.62
N VAL A 209 4.25 -32.57 -13.98
CA VAL A 209 5.33 -32.82 -13.02
C VAL A 209 5.45 -31.71 -12.01
N LEU A 210 5.41 -30.45 -12.47
CA LEU A 210 5.46 -29.29 -11.59
C LEU A 210 4.24 -29.25 -10.66
N HIS A 211 3.05 -29.50 -11.20
CA HIS A 211 1.82 -29.62 -10.42
C HIS A 211 1.94 -30.69 -9.33
N SER A 212 2.44 -31.90 -9.69
CA SER A 212 2.59 -33.00 -8.75
C SER A 212 3.52 -32.66 -7.60
N LEU A 213 4.67 -32.02 -7.86
CA LEU A 213 5.62 -31.59 -6.82
C LEU A 213 4.99 -30.55 -5.88
N ASN A 214 4.29 -29.59 -6.45
CA ASN A 214 3.59 -28.54 -5.70
C ASN A 214 2.52 -29.12 -4.78
N VAL A 215 1.64 -29.95 -5.32
CA VAL A 215 0.56 -30.63 -4.54
C VAL A 215 1.15 -31.51 -3.46
N PHE A 216 2.22 -32.24 -3.75
CA PHE A 216 2.93 -33.07 -2.76
C PHE A 216 3.45 -32.24 -1.58
N CYS A 217 4.14 -31.13 -1.87
CA CYS A 217 4.64 -30.24 -0.81
C CYS A 217 3.51 -29.70 0.07
N VAL A 218 2.37 -29.26 -0.52
CA VAL A 218 1.21 -28.79 0.23
C VAL A 218 0.64 -29.88 1.15
N ARG A 219 0.48 -31.10 0.63
CA ARG A 219 -0.01 -32.25 1.39
C ARG A 219 0.90 -32.63 2.56
N VAL A 220 2.22 -32.63 2.33
CA VAL A 220 3.23 -32.90 3.37
C VAL A 220 3.21 -31.83 4.46
N VAL A 221 3.20 -30.54 4.10
CA VAL A 221 3.17 -29.45 5.07
C VAL A 221 1.87 -29.49 5.88
N PHE A 222 0.72 -29.86 5.25
CA PHE A 222 -0.51 -30.08 6.01
C PHE A 222 -0.37 -31.24 7.01
N CYS A 223 0.28 -32.36 6.64
CA CYS A 223 0.48 -33.48 7.56
C CYS A 223 1.35 -33.08 8.76
N LEU A 224 2.43 -32.32 8.53
CA LEU A 224 3.28 -31.77 9.58
C LEU A 224 2.50 -30.81 10.51
N PHE A 225 1.73 -29.91 9.92
CA PHE A 225 0.83 -29.04 10.68
C PHE A 225 -0.19 -29.83 11.51
N ALA A 226 -0.84 -30.83 10.90
CA ALA A 226 -1.88 -31.62 11.55
C ALA A 226 -1.36 -32.45 12.74
N GLU A 227 -0.13 -32.94 12.64
CA GLU A 227 0.53 -33.64 13.74
C GLU A 227 0.85 -32.68 14.89
N ASP A 228 1.54 -31.59 14.64
CA ASP A 228 1.92 -30.61 15.65
C ASP A 228 0.73 -29.84 16.26
N ALA A 229 -0.34 -29.66 15.50
CA ALA A 229 -1.59 -29.07 15.97
C ALA A 229 -2.46 -30.04 16.79
N GLY A 230 -2.05 -31.33 16.91
CA GLY A 230 -2.79 -32.35 17.61
C GLY A 230 -4.03 -32.88 16.89
N LEU A 231 -4.18 -32.60 15.59
CA LEU A 231 -5.23 -33.16 14.74
C LEU A 231 -4.95 -34.63 14.38
N PHE A 232 -3.67 -34.96 14.29
CA PHE A 232 -3.21 -36.35 14.16
C PHE A 232 -2.71 -36.86 15.52
N PRO A 233 -2.73 -38.20 15.74
CA PRO A 233 -2.05 -38.78 16.89
C PRO A 233 -0.56 -38.37 16.91
N LYS A 234 -0.05 -38.17 18.11
CA LYS A 234 1.31 -37.74 18.32
C LYS A 234 2.32 -38.66 17.63
N ASP A 235 3.26 -38.06 16.88
CA ASP A 235 4.37 -38.70 16.18
C ASP A 235 3.93 -39.75 15.13
N ILE A 236 2.69 -39.73 14.65
CA ILE A 236 2.21 -40.74 13.69
C ILE A 236 2.80 -40.53 12.30
N PHE A 237 2.96 -39.25 11.85
CA PHE A 237 3.56 -38.93 10.57
C PHE A 237 5.08 -39.12 10.60
N GLN A 238 5.70 -38.81 11.72
CA GLN A 238 7.12 -39.11 11.95
C GLN A 238 7.37 -40.62 11.88
N LYS A 239 6.57 -41.47 12.58
CA LYS A 239 6.64 -42.94 12.50
C LYS A 239 6.44 -43.47 11.09
N PHE A 240 5.54 -42.83 10.30
CA PHE A 240 5.34 -43.18 8.91
C PHE A 240 6.61 -42.96 8.08
N LEU A 241 7.28 -41.85 8.27
CA LEU A 241 8.54 -41.56 7.56
C LEU A 241 9.68 -42.49 7.97
N GLU A 242 9.71 -42.87 9.22
CA GLU A 242 10.70 -43.84 9.78
C GLU A 242 10.50 -45.28 9.27
N ALA A 243 9.24 -45.71 9.15
CA ALA A 243 8.89 -47.08 8.82
C ALA A 243 9.26 -47.52 7.39
N TYR A 244 9.44 -46.56 6.45
CA TYR A 244 9.63 -46.89 5.03
C TYR A 244 10.92 -46.27 4.46
N SER A 245 11.61 -47.01 3.61
CA SER A 245 12.75 -46.50 2.84
C SER A 245 12.30 -45.50 1.80
N ALA A 246 13.22 -44.67 1.29
CA ALA A 246 12.96 -43.68 0.26
C ALA A 246 12.25 -44.27 -0.98
N VAL A 247 12.68 -45.44 -1.42
CA VAL A 247 12.08 -46.15 -2.58
C VAL A 247 10.64 -46.53 -2.30
N GLN A 248 10.31 -46.95 -1.09
CA GLN A 248 8.94 -47.36 -0.69
C GLN A 248 8.04 -46.13 -0.51
N LEU A 249 8.58 -45.01 -0.06
CA LEU A 249 7.82 -43.80 0.26
C LEU A 249 6.99 -43.28 -0.91
N GLN A 250 7.46 -43.41 -2.16
CA GLN A 250 6.71 -42.98 -3.34
C GLN A 250 5.32 -43.68 -3.40
N GLU A 251 5.28 -45.00 -3.21
CA GLU A 251 4.02 -45.76 -3.19
C GLU A 251 3.25 -45.52 -1.89
N LYS A 252 3.94 -45.52 -0.76
CA LYS A 252 3.35 -45.37 0.56
C LYS A 252 2.68 -44.01 0.79
N PHE A 253 3.22 -42.93 0.27
CA PHE A 253 2.54 -41.63 0.23
C PHE A 253 1.22 -41.71 -0.56
N GLY A 254 1.19 -42.45 -1.67
CA GLY A 254 -0.04 -42.69 -2.41
C GLY A 254 -1.10 -43.41 -1.57
N GLN A 255 -0.69 -44.48 -0.84
CA GLN A 255 -1.56 -45.21 0.07
C GLN A 255 -2.03 -44.33 1.24
N LEU A 256 -1.11 -43.52 1.82
CA LEU A 256 -1.44 -42.58 2.90
C LEU A 256 -2.45 -41.52 2.44
N PHE A 257 -2.23 -40.89 1.29
CA PHE A 257 -3.15 -39.86 0.79
C PHE A 257 -4.53 -40.43 0.42
N MET A 258 -4.59 -41.67 -0.07
CA MET A 258 -5.87 -42.36 -0.26
C MET A 258 -6.54 -42.65 1.08
N ALA A 259 -5.79 -43.11 2.10
CA ALA A 259 -6.34 -43.37 3.45
C ALA A 259 -6.88 -42.10 4.09
N LEU A 260 -6.14 -40.99 4.03
CA LEU A 260 -6.57 -39.67 4.51
C LEU A 260 -7.85 -39.15 3.83
N ASN A 261 -8.08 -39.54 2.56
CA ASN A 261 -9.30 -39.19 1.79
C ASN A 261 -10.44 -40.20 1.91
N THR A 262 -10.26 -41.26 2.66
CA THR A 262 -11.26 -42.35 2.80
C THR A 262 -11.68 -42.48 4.25
N ASP A 263 -13.00 -42.43 4.49
CA ASP A 263 -13.60 -42.66 5.78
C ASP A 263 -13.07 -43.98 6.39
N MET A 264 -12.70 -43.96 7.67
CA MET A 264 -12.10 -45.11 8.36
C MET A 264 -12.93 -46.40 8.21
N ALA A 265 -14.26 -46.29 8.25
CA ALA A 265 -15.16 -47.46 8.11
C ALA A 265 -15.20 -48.02 6.67
N LYS A 266 -14.71 -47.28 5.68
CA LYS A 266 -14.70 -47.65 4.25
C LYS A 266 -13.32 -48.04 3.73
N ARG A 267 -12.30 -48.07 4.61
CA ARG A 267 -10.93 -48.39 4.22
C ARG A 267 -10.79 -49.86 3.89
N SER A 268 -9.95 -50.16 2.90
CA SER A 268 -9.60 -51.55 2.55
C SER A 268 -8.76 -52.18 3.65
N GLU A 269 -9.01 -53.46 3.94
CA GLU A 269 -8.17 -54.27 4.85
C GLU A 269 -6.73 -54.46 4.33
N ALA A 270 -6.49 -54.14 3.06
CA ALA A 270 -5.17 -54.21 2.45
C ALA A 270 -4.23 -53.05 2.86
N TYR A 271 -4.73 -52.04 3.58
CA TYR A 271 -3.86 -50.98 4.09
C TYR A 271 -2.96 -51.53 5.23
N ASP A 272 -1.70 -51.09 5.19
CA ASP A 272 -0.78 -51.23 6.33
C ASP A 272 -1.41 -50.66 7.60
N LYS A 273 -1.21 -51.35 8.73
CA LYS A 273 -1.79 -50.98 10.04
C LYS A 273 -1.49 -49.54 10.44
N LEU A 274 -0.24 -49.08 10.17
CA LEU A 274 0.17 -47.72 10.46
C LEU A 274 -0.60 -46.69 9.58
N ILE A 275 -0.71 -46.94 8.28
CA ILE A 275 -1.46 -46.08 7.35
C ILE A 275 -2.97 -46.12 7.70
N ALA A 276 -3.50 -47.28 8.08
CA ALA A 276 -4.91 -47.42 8.45
C ALA A 276 -5.27 -46.64 9.75
N SER A 277 -4.30 -46.38 10.62
CA SER A 277 -4.50 -45.64 11.87
C SER A 277 -4.55 -44.10 11.74
N PHE A 278 -4.19 -43.53 10.57
CA PHE A 278 -4.36 -42.13 10.37
C PHE A 278 -5.82 -41.69 10.36
N PRO A 279 -6.19 -40.52 10.88
CA PRO A 279 -7.57 -40.06 10.86
C PRO A 279 -8.06 -39.76 9.44
N TYR A 280 -9.37 -39.70 9.24
CA TYR A 280 -9.98 -39.26 8.01
C TYR A 280 -9.97 -37.74 7.93
N VAL A 281 -9.36 -37.18 6.90
CA VAL A 281 -9.21 -35.73 6.73
C VAL A 281 -10.35 -35.10 5.92
N ASN A 282 -10.84 -35.76 4.83
CA ASN A 282 -11.85 -35.21 3.93
C ASN A 282 -11.42 -33.86 3.26
N GLY A 283 -12.35 -32.99 2.96
CA GLY A 283 -12.14 -31.60 2.51
C GLY A 283 -11.70 -31.46 1.06
N GLY A 284 -11.22 -32.53 0.43
CA GLY A 284 -10.73 -32.51 -0.97
C GLY A 284 -9.23 -32.30 -1.10
N LEU A 285 -8.47 -32.02 -0.01
CA LEU A 285 -7.01 -31.83 -0.06
C LEU A 285 -6.28 -33.07 -0.59
N PHE A 286 -6.72 -34.26 -0.19
CA PHE A 286 -6.19 -35.54 -0.62
C PHE A 286 -7.02 -36.22 -1.72
N ALA A 287 -7.99 -35.53 -2.31
CA ALA A 287 -8.81 -36.07 -3.37
C ALA A 287 -7.97 -36.51 -4.59
N LYS A 288 -8.52 -37.48 -5.35
CA LYS A 288 -7.89 -37.97 -6.57
C LYS A 288 -7.81 -36.82 -7.58
N ASP A 289 -6.58 -36.52 -7.99
CA ASP A 289 -6.27 -35.56 -9.01
C ASP A 289 -5.71 -36.30 -10.22
N THR A 290 -6.29 -36.10 -11.38
CA THR A 290 -5.89 -36.77 -12.64
C THR A 290 -4.51 -36.34 -13.14
N MET A 291 -4.04 -35.16 -12.74
CA MET A 291 -2.73 -34.63 -13.11
C MET A 291 -1.65 -34.99 -12.08
N TYR A 292 -2.04 -35.44 -10.89
CA TYR A 292 -1.11 -35.71 -9.81
C TYR A 292 -0.53 -37.14 -9.89
N GLN A 293 0.79 -37.21 -9.79
CA GLN A 293 1.55 -38.45 -9.59
C GLN A 293 2.47 -38.26 -8.40
N ASN A 294 2.60 -39.32 -7.56
CA ASN A 294 3.54 -39.24 -6.43
C ASN A 294 4.97 -39.08 -6.96
N PRO A 295 5.70 -38.07 -6.47
CA PRO A 295 7.08 -37.85 -6.88
C PRO A 295 7.99 -38.98 -6.40
N ILE A 296 9.08 -39.17 -7.08
CA ILE A 296 10.23 -39.99 -6.63
C ILE A 296 10.83 -39.30 -5.41
N ILE A 297 10.99 -40.05 -4.34
CA ILE A 297 11.60 -39.57 -3.09
C ILE A 297 13.02 -40.12 -3.01
N SER A 298 14.04 -39.26 -2.99
CA SER A 298 15.42 -39.66 -2.73
C SER A 298 15.72 -39.81 -1.24
N ASP A 299 16.80 -40.47 -0.88
CA ASP A 299 17.25 -40.56 0.51
C ASP A 299 17.48 -39.17 1.11
N ALA A 300 18.00 -38.22 0.35
CA ALA A 300 18.18 -36.85 0.80
C ALA A 300 16.84 -36.15 1.07
N ALA A 301 15.82 -36.34 0.22
CA ALA A 301 14.48 -35.80 0.47
C ALA A 301 13.81 -36.45 1.69
N ARG A 302 14.00 -37.77 1.88
CA ARG A 302 13.53 -38.50 3.07
C ARG A 302 14.19 -38.00 4.35
N GLU A 303 15.50 -37.78 4.34
CA GLU A 303 16.25 -37.25 5.48
C GLU A 303 15.80 -35.83 5.85
N LEU A 304 15.52 -34.95 4.87
CA LEU A 304 14.90 -33.65 5.10
C LEU A 304 13.56 -33.78 5.79
N LEU A 305 12.71 -34.74 5.37
CA LEU A 305 11.39 -34.96 5.98
C LEU A 305 11.48 -35.47 7.40
N LEU A 306 12.42 -36.40 7.69
CA LEU A 306 12.65 -36.96 9.03
C LEU A 306 13.16 -35.92 10.02
N ASN A 307 14.09 -35.07 9.61
CA ASN A 307 14.75 -34.07 10.45
C ASN A 307 14.09 -32.69 10.35
N ASN A 308 12.81 -32.63 9.98
CA ASN A 308 12.09 -31.39 9.71
C ASN A 308 12.09 -30.40 10.90
N SER A 309 11.95 -30.88 12.13
CA SER A 309 11.98 -30.06 13.34
C SER A 309 13.41 -29.72 13.79
N GLU A 310 14.36 -30.64 13.73
CA GLU A 310 15.75 -30.41 14.17
C GLU A 310 16.50 -29.41 13.29
N GLN A 311 16.26 -29.41 11.97
CA GLN A 311 16.84 -28.44 11.05
C GLN A 311 16.29 -27.02 11.23
N LEU A 312 15.09 -26.92 11.82
CA LEU A 312 14.43 -25.66 12.07
C LEU A 312 14.69 -25.14 13.51
N ASP A 313 15.33 -25.93 14.37
CA ASP A 313 15.45 -25.73 15.81
C ASP A 313 16.68 -24.91 16.23
N ASN A 314 16.99 -23.81 15.53
CA ASN A 314 17.95 -22.80 15.97
C ASN A 314 17.21 -21.62 16.63
N SER A 315 16.45 -21.87 17.68
CA SER A 315 15.78 -20.79 18.40
C SER A 315 16.73 -20.13 19.39
N GLU A 316 17.08 -18.88 19.19
CA GLU A 316 17.77 -18.04 20.18
C GLU A 316 17.01 -17.94 21.51
N ASN A 317 15.74 -18.35 21.54
CA ASN A 317 14.82 -18.28 22.67
C ASN A 317 14.49 -19.63 23.33
N GLY A 318 15.05 -20.74 22.84
CA GLY A 318 14.93 -22.07 23.48
C GLY A 318 13.53 -22.73 23.35
N GLU A 319 12.60 -22.19 22.53
CA GLU A 319 11.35 -22.88 22.21
C GLU A 319 11.53 -23.69 20.90
N PRO A 320 11.14 -24.97 20.87
CA PRO A 320 11.26 -25.80 19.69
C PRO A 320 10.33 -25.29 18.59
N PHE A 321 10.76 -25.42 17.32
CA PHE A 321 9.93 -25.11 16.18
C PHE A 321 8.69 -26.02 16.15
N SER A 322 7.51 -25.46 15.88
CA SER A 322 6.28 -26.23 15.71
C SER A 322 5.51 -25.74 14.48
N TRP A 323 5.17 -26.68 13.60
CA TRP A 323 4.30 -26.45 12.44
C TRP A 323 2.89 -25.99 12.84
N GLY A 324 2.41 -26.39 14.02
CA GLY A 324 1.11 -25.98 14.57
C GLY A 324 1.00 -24.47 14.81
N ASN A 325 2.13 -23.78 14.99
CA ASN A 325 2.18 -22.34 15.22
C ASN A 325 2.27 -21.50 13.94
N ILE A 326 2.26 -22.12 12.76
CA ILE A 326 2.29 -21.39 11.49
C ILE A 326 1.00 -20.59 11.33
N SER A 327 1.13 -19.26 11.14
CA SER A 327 -0.01 -18.42 10.79
C SER A 327 -0.53 -18.79 9.39
N PRO A 328 -1.85 -19.00 9.21
CA PRO A 328 -2.43 -19.29 7.90
C PRO A 328 -2.14 -18.22 6.85
N THR A 329 -2.06 -16.95 7.24
CA THR A 329 -1.63 -15.85 6.39
C THR A 329 -0.18 -16.00 5.93
N ASN A 330 0.70 -16.53 6.78
CA ASN A 330 2.08 -16.80 6.41
C ASN A 330 2.25 -18.11 5.62
N PHE A 331 1.25 -19.01 5.65
CA PHE A 331 1.27 -20.25 4.89
C PHE A 331 1.47 -20.01 3.38
N GLY A 332 0.88 -18.96 2.84
CA GLY A 332 1.10 -18.53 1.46
C GLY A 332 2.54 -18.17 1.15
N CYS A 333 3.22 -17.43 2.04
CA CYS A 333 4.62 -17.06 1.87
C CYS A 333 5.56 -18.25 1.77
N ILE A 334 5.24 -19.33 2.50
CA ILE A 334 6.04 -20.56 2.51
C ILE A 334 6.18 -21.10 1.09
N PHE A 335 5.09 -21.07 0.34
CA PHE A 335 5.05 -21.61 -1.01
C PHE A 335 5.44 -20.61 -2.11
N GLU A 336 5.30 -19.32 -1.89
CA GLU A 336 5.79 -18.30 -2.84
C GLU A 336 7.29 -18.40 -3.09
N SER A 337 8.05 -18.84 -2.10
CA SER A 337 9.50 -19.05 -2.22
C SER A 337 9.89 -20.20 -3.18
N THR A 338 8.98 -21.12 -3.47
CA THR A 338 9.20 -22.26 -4.39
C THR A 338 8.88 -21.90 -5.85
N ILE A 339 8.14 -20.80 -6.10
CA ILE A 339 7.78 -20.37 -7.43
C ILE A 339 8.99 -19.66 -8.07
N ASP A 340 9.32 -19.99 -9.32
CA ASP A 340 10.36 -19.32 -10.08
C ASP A 340 10.14 -17.79 -10.08
N LYS A 341 11.23 -17.04 -9.84
CA LYS A 341 11.18 -15.58 -9.72
C LYS A 341 10.53 -14.91 -10.94
N GLU A 342 10.79 -15.41 -12.14
CA GLU A 342 10.22 -14.89 -13.39
C GLU A 342 8.70 -15.08 -13.46
N VAL A 343 8.19 -16.20 -12.95
CA VAL A 343 6.74 -16.50 -12.89
C VAL A 343 6.07 -15.64 -11.82
N ARG A 344 6.70 -15.46 -10.67
CA ARG A 344 6.24 -14.62 -9.57
C ARG A 344 6.17 -13.15 -10.01
N ASP A 345 7.24 -12.62 -10.61
CA ASP A 345 7.33 -11.22 -11.04
C ASP A 345 6.36 -10.92 -12.21
N SER A 346 6.15 -11.87 -13.10
CA SER A 346 5.19 -11.73 -14.21
C SER A 346 3.74 -11.89 -13.80
N GLY A 347 3.47 -12.65 -12.73
CA GLY A 347 2.14 -12.84 -12.14
C GLY A 347 1.71 -11.73 -11.19
N GLY A 348 2.62 -10.83 -10.79
CA GLY A 348 2.33 -9.77 -9.81
C GLY A 348 1.99 -10.32 -8.42
N MET A 349 2.46 -11.53 -8.10
CA MET A 349 2.22 -12.19 -6.80
C MET A 349 3.06 -11.50 -5.74
N HIS A 350 2.43 -10.72 -4.89
CA HIS A 350 3.05 -10.02 -3.76
C HIS A 350 2.31 -10.34 -2.48
N TYR A 351 3.04 -10.83 -1.50
CA TYR A 351 2.50 -11.08 -0.16
C TYR A 351 1.91 -9.81 0.45
N THR A 352 0.71 -9.95 1.01
CA THR A 352 0.03 -8.86 1.72
C THR A 352 0.07 -9.14 3.22
N THR A 353 0.70 -8.26 3.98
CA THR A 353 0.80 -8.37 5.44
C THR A 353 -0.57 -8.17 6.10
N SER A 354 -0.79 -8.76 7.29
CA SER A 354 -2.02 -8.58 8.08
C SER A 354 -2.33 -7.08 8.30
N GLU A 355 -1.33 -6.25 8.62
CA GLU A 355 -1.50 -4.80 8.78
C GLU A 355 -2.10 -4.14 7.53
N ASN A 356 -1.59 -4.48 6.35
CA ASN A 356 -2.10 -3.93 5.09
C ASN A 356 -3.49 -4.47 4.73
N ILE A 357 -3.81 -5.71 5.11
CA ILE A 357 -5.15 -6.27 4.99
C ILE A 357 -6.13 -5.47 5.86
N HIS A 358 -5.77 -5.22 7.13
CA HIS A 358 -6.57 -4.43 8.05
C HIS A 358 -6.80 -2.99 7.58
N ARG A 359 -5.83 -2.36 6.90
CA ARG A 359 -6.06 -1.04 6.26
C ARG A 359 -7.20 -1.06 5.24
N ALA A 360 -7.49 -2.22 4.64
CA ALA A 360 -8.61 -2.35 3.71
C ALA A 360 -9.90 -2.75 4.41
N ILE A 361 -9.86 -3.74 5.32
CA ILE A 361 -11.06 -4.37 5.89
C ILE A 361 -11.64 -3.60 7.07
N ASP A 362 -10.81 -2.93 7.89
CA ASP A 362 -11.29 -2.16 9.04
C ASP A 362 -12.22 -1.02 8.60
N PRO A 363 -11.82 -0.13 7.66
CA PRO A 363 -12.73 0.92 7.20
C PRO A 363 -13.86 0.39 6.30
N LEU A 364 -13.71 -0.80 5.71
CA LEU A 364 -14.75 -1.35 4.85
C LEU A 364 -15.92 -1.93 5.64
N PHE A 365 -15.66 -2.71 6.69
CA PHE A 365 -16.72 -3.35 7.49
C PHE A 365 -16.32 -3.67 8.92
N LEU A 366 -15.06 -4.08 9.19
CA LEU A 366 -14.70 -4.70 10.47
C LEU A 366 -14.83 -3.71 11.63
N GLY A 367 -14.33 -2.48 11.49
CA GLY A 367 -14.42 -1.45 12.53
C GLY A 367 -15.86 -1.09 12.90
N GLN A 368 -16.80 -1.12 11.93
CA GLN A 368 -18.22 -0.89 12.21
C GLN A 368 -18.85 -2.04 12.99
N LEU A 369 -18.48 -3.28 12.65
CA LEU A 369 -18.95 -4.47 13.37
C LEU A 369 -18.39 -4.53 14.79
N GLU A 370 -17.13 -4.19 14.97
CA GLU A 370 -16.51 -4.10 16.30
C GLU A 370 -17.18 -3.04 17.18
N THR A 371 -17.46 -1.85 16.61
CA THR A 371 -18.17 -0.78 17.31
C THR A 371 -19.58 -1.23 17.70
N LYS A 372 -20.33 -1.81 16.77
CA LYS A 372 -21.68 -2.32 17.02
C LYS A 372 -21.70 -3.36 18.14
N LEU A 373 -20.77 -4.33 18.13
CA LEU A 373 -20.68 -5.31 19.21
C LEU A 373 -20.32 -4.66 20.54
N ALA A 374 -19.42 -3.68 20.54
CA ALA A 374 -19.05 -2.96 21.75
C ALA A 374 -20.24 -2.19 22.34
N GLU A 375 -21.07 -1.56 21.50
CA GLU A 375 -22.30 -0.88 21.90
C GLU A 375 -23.31 -1.85 22.54
N ILE A 376 -23.53 -3.01 21.92
CA ILE A 376 -24.42 -4.05 22.48
C ILE A 376 -23.92 -4.52 23.87
N ILE A 377 -22.61 -4.77 23.98
CA ILE A 377 -22.02 -5.25 25.25
C ILE A 377 -22.07 -4.19 26.35
N ALA A 378 -21.87 -2.92 25.99
CA ALA A 378 -21.76 -1.79 26.93
C ALA A 378 -23.09 -1.13 27.26
N SER A 379 -24.18 -1.49 26.58
CA SER A 379 -25.47 -0.83 26.76
C SER A 379 -26.09 -1.16 28.12
N ASP A 380 -26.37 -0.12 28.90
CA ASP A 380 -27.13 -0.20 30.16
C ASP A 380 -28.64 -0.11 29.93
N SER A 381 -29.11 -0.03 28.69
CA SER A 381 -30.52 0.14 28.32
C SER A 381 -31.32 -1.16 28.37
N TYR A 382 -30.68 -2.31 28.53
CA TYR A 382 -31.36 -3.60 28.59
C TYR A 382 -32.06 -3.80 29.94
N GLU A 383 -33.39 -3.98 29.92
CA GLU A 383 -34.17 -4.28 31.09
C GLU A 383 -33.86 -5.67 31.67
N ASN A 384 -33.42 -6.58 30.82
CA ASN A 384 -33.07 -7.98 31.20
C ASN A 384 -31.99 -8.57 30.29
N THR A 385 -31.37 -9.67 30.75
CA THR A 385 -30.34 -10.39 30.01
C THR A 385 -30.84 -11.02 28.70
N TYR A 386 -32.15 -11.30 28.58
CA TYR A 386 -32.75 -11.93 27.42
C TYR A 386 -32.75 -11.01 26.20
N GLU A 387 -33.07 -9.72 26.37
CA GLU A 387 -33.03 -8.72 25.29
C GLU A 387 -31.62 -8.56 24.75
N ARG A 388 -30.64 -8.44 25.61
CA ARG A 388 -29.23 -8.38 25.20
C ARG A 388 -28.80 -9.65 24.46
N ASP A 389 -29.24 -10.83 24.91
CA ASP A 389 -28.94 -12.11 24.27
C ASP A 389 -29.58 -12.18 22.88
N GLN A 390 -30.77 -11.60 22.66
CA GLN A 390 -31.41 -11.50 21.34
C GLN A 390 -30.59 -10.61 20.40
N ASP A 391 -30.10 -9.46 20.87
CA ASP A 391 -29.27 -8.56 20.05
C ASP A 391 -27.90 -9.15 19.75
N LEU A 392 -27.29 -9.88 20.69
CA LEU A 392 -26.05 -10.62 20.46
C LEU A 392 -26.27 -11.73 19.42
N GLU A 393 -27.37 -12.48 19.50
CA GLU A 393 -27.70 -13.53 18.53
C GLU A 393 -28.02 -12.94 17.14
N ALA A 394 -28.74 -11.81 17.08
CA ALA A 394 -28.99 -11.08 15.84
C ALA A 394 -27.68 -10.59 15.18
N PHE A 395 -26.77 -10.09 16.00
CA PHE A 395 -25.43 -9.71 15.53
C PHE A 395 -24.65 -10.92 14.98
N ARG A 396 -24.67 -12.05 15.66
CA ARG A 396 -24.03 -13.29 15.19
C ARG A 396 -24.63 -13.79 13.86
N LEU A 397 -25.95 -13.68 13.69
CA LEU A 397 -26.64 -14.00 12.43
C LEU A 397 -26.27 -13.00 11.31
N GLU A 398 -26.07 -11.72 11.65
CA GLU A 398 -25.56 -10.74 10.68
C GLU A 398 -24.18 -11.16 10.16
N LEU A 399 -23.26 -11.56 11.04
CA LEU A 399 -21.93 -12.04 10.64
C LEU A 399 -22.04 -13.28 9.72
N ALA A 400 -22.95 -14.22 10.03
CA ALA A 400 -23.19 -15.42 9.21
C ALA A 400 -23.73 -15.10 7.79
N ASN A 401 -24.36 -13.95 7.61
CA ASN A 401 -24.95 -13.51 6.33
C ASN A 401 -23.99 -12.74 5.44
N LEU A 402 -22.82 -12.35 5.92
CA LEU A 402 -21.78 -11.67 5.10
C LEU A 402 -21.19 -12.64 4.09
N ARG A 403 -20.80 -12.11 2.94
CA ARG A 403 -20.10 -12.87 1.88
C ARG A 403 -18.91 -12.06 1.40
N PHE A 404 -17.82 -12.75 1.10
CA PHE A 404 -16.54 -12.15 0.71
C PHE A 404 -16.04 -12.77 -0.59
N LEU A 405 -15.58 -11.92 -1.51
CA LEU A 405 -14.94 -12.34 -2.75
C LEU A 405 -13.58 -11.67 -2.87
N ASP A 406 -12.53 -12.47 -3.00
CA ASP A 406 -11.22 -11.99 -3.43
C ASP A 406 -10.96 -12.44 -4.87
N PRO A 407 -11.04 -11.54 -5.87
CA PRO A 407 -10.89 -11.90 -7.27
C PRO A 407 -9.44 -11.99 -7.77
N ALA A 408 -8.48 -12.01 -6.87
CA ALA A 408 -7.06 -12.27 -7.10
C ALA A 408 -6.44 -12.78 -5.80
N CYS A 409 -7.01 -13.91 -5.30
CA CYS A 409 -6.80 -14.29 -3.90
C CYS A 409 -5.39 -14.81 -3.59
N GLY A 410 -4.58 -15.12 -4.60
CA GLY A 410 -3.26 -15.68 -4.38
C GLY A 410 -3.34 -16.91 -3.47
N SER A 411 -2.56 -16.91 -2.42
CA SER A 411 -2.57 -17.92 -1.36
C SER A 411 -3.66 -17.75 -0.29
N GLY A 412 -4.63 -16.84 -0.50
CA GLY A 412 -5.79 -16.67 0.36
C GLY A 412 -5.62 -15.75 1.57
N ASN A 413 -4.62 -14.89 1.61
CA ASN A 413 -4.28 -14.07 2.77
C ASN A 413 -5.44 -13.16 3.24
N PHE A 414 -6.14 -12.49 2.33
CA PHE A 414 -7.31 -11.69 2.68
C PHE A 414 -8.42 -12.56 3.26
N LEU A 415 -8.73 -13.70 2.61
CA LEU A 415 -9.82 -14.57 3.02
C LEU A 415 -9.58 -15.17 4.40
N THR A 416 -8.35 -15.65 4.68
CA THR A 416 -7.97 -16.22 5.98
C THR A 416 -8.01 -15.19 7.10
N GLU A 417 -7.52 -13.98 6.84
CA GLU A 417 -7.50 -12.92 7.85
C GLU A 417 -8.92 -12.45 8.19
N ILE A 418 -9.78 -12.25 7.18
CA ILE A 418 -11.18 -11.88 7.38
C ILE A 418 -11.93 -12.99 8.14
N TYR A 419 -11.71 -14.25 7.77
CA TYR A 419 -12.33 -15.39 8.45
C TYR A 419 -11.98 -15.41 9.95
N LYS A 420 -10.68 -15.29 10.29
CA LYS A 420 -10.24 -15.26 11.69
C LYS A 420 -10.83 -14.08 12.47
N ALA A 421 -10.81 -12.88 11.84
CA ALA A 421 -11.35 -11.68 12.47
C ALA A 421 -12.84 -11.81 12.78
N LEU A 422 -13.65 -12.26 11.82
CA LEU A 422 -15.09 -12.45 12.00
C LEU A 422 -15.39 -13.59 12.99
N TYR A 423 -14.65 -14.70 12.90
CA TYR A 423 -14.81 -15.81 13.82
C TYR A 423 -14.57 -15.39 15.27
N ARG A 424 -13.49 -14.65 15.54
CA ARG A 424 -13.19 -14.10 16.87
C ARG A 424 -14.24 -13.10 17.33
N LEU A 425 -14.77 -12.30 16.43
CA LEU A 425 -15.83 -11.33 16.74
C LEU A 425 -17.13 -12.05 17.13
N ASP A 426 -17.51 -13.10 16.40
CA ASP A 426 -18.64 -13.97 16.73
C ASP A 426 -18.46 -14.68 18.09
N MET A 427 -17.27 -15.22 18.34
CA MET A 427 -16.95 -15.86 19.61
C MET A 427 -16.94 -14.88 20.79
N LYS A 428 -16.55 -13.63 20.55
CA LYS A 428 -16.68 -12.56 21.55
C LYS A 428 -18.13 -12.26 21.87
N ALA A 429 -19.02 -12.19 20.88
CA ALA A 429 -20.45 -12.05 21.09
C ALA A 429 -21.01 -13.26 21.86
N PHE A 430 -20.69 -14.49 21.42
CA PHE A 430 -21.09 -15.74 22.09
C PHE A 430 -20.67 -15.78 23.57
N LYS A 431 -19.49 -15.33 23.92
CA LYS A 431 -18.99 -15.29 25.30
C LYS A 431 -19.83 -14.37 26.21
N HIS A 432 -20.38 -13.30 25.66
CA HIS A 432 -21.21 -12.33 26.41
C HIS A 432 -22.68 -12.73 26.52
N MET A 433 -23.14 -13.78 25.82
CA MET A 433 -24.48 -14.36 25.99
C MET A 433 -24.62 -15.07 27.34
N SER A 434 -25.84 -15.16 27.84
CA SER A 434 -26.18 -15.96 29.04
C SER A 434 -25.85 -17.44 28.88
N PHE A 435 -25.63 -18.13 29.98
CA PHE A 435 -25.31 -19.58 29.96
C PHE A 435 -26.36 -20.38 29.19
N LYS A 436 -27.66 -20.11 29.44
CA LYS A 436 -28.79 -20.80 28.83
C LYS A 436 -28.81 -20.64 27.30
N GLU A 437 -28.55 -19.44 26.80
CA GLU A 437 -28.54 -19.17 25.35
C GLU A 437 -27.28 -19.74 24.71
N ARG A 438 -26.16 -19.79 25.40
CA ARG A 438 -24.96 -20.47 24.94
C ARG A 438 -25.16 -21.96 24.77
N GLU A 439 -25.80 -22.62 25.72
CA GLU A 439 -26.15 -24.04 25.59
C GLU A 439 -27.08 -24.30 24.41
N ARG A 440 -28.07 -23.45 24.16
CA ARG A 440 -28.97 -23.55 23.00
C ARG A 440 -28.27 -23.33 21.65
N SER A 441 -27.30 -22.43 21.63
CA SER A 441 -26.54 -22.11 20.41
C SER A 441 -25.36 -23.04 20.15
N PHE A 442 -25.01 -23.88 21.14
CA PHE A 442 -23.92 -24.82 21.04
C PHE A 442 -24.41 -26.12 20.37
N ASN A 443 -23.99 -26.37 19.17
CA ASN A 443 -24.01 -27.66 18.53
C ASN A 443 -22.58 -28.22 18.53
N ASN A 444 -22.44 -29.54 18.68
CA ASN A 444 -21.17 -30.23 18.92
C ASN A 444 -20.10 -30.06 17.83
N GLU A 445 -20.41 -29.37 16.72
CA GLU A 445 -19.47 -29.18 15.60
C GLU A 445 -18.73 -27.83 15.64
N SER A 446 -19.45 -26.76 15.90
CA SER A 446 -18.85 -25.43 16.06
C SER A 446 -19.78 -24.44 16.77
N PRO A 447 -19.33 -23.73 17.81
CA PRO A 447 -20.15 -22.71 18.44
C PRO A 447 -20.25 -21.42 17.59
N SER A 448 -19.36 -21.23 16.61
CA SER A 448 -19.40 -20.07 15.73
C SER A 448 -20.39 -20.26 14.59
N LYS A 449 -21.09 -19.17 14.26
CA LYS A 449 -21.95 -19.07 13.06
C LYS A 449 -21.18 -18.66 11.80
N VAL A 450 -19.94 -18.21 11.96
CA VAL A 450 -19.05 -17.88 10.85
C VAL A 450 -18.45 -19.15 10.29
N SER A 451 -18.61 -19.33 8.98
CA SER A 451 -18.17 -20.54 8.25
C SER A 451 -17.27 -20.18 7.08
N ILE A 452 -16.34 -21.08 6.73
CA ILE A 452 -15.49 -20.92 5.53
C ILE A 452 -16.30 -20.81 4.23
N TYR A 453 -17.55 -21.28 4.19
CA TYR A 453 -18.44 -21.18 3.04
C TYR A 453 -18.86 -19.74 2.67
N GLN A 454 -18.54 -18.75 3.50
CA GLN A 454 -18.82 -17.34 3.24
C GLN A 454 -17.73 -16.68 2.37
N PHE A 455 -16.59 -17.36 2.14
CA PHE A 455 -15.37 -16.81 1.55
C PHE A 455 -15.11 -17.44 0.18
N TYR A 456 -15.03 -16.60 -0.83
CA TYR A 456 -14.87 -16.98 -2.22
C TYR A 456 -13.60 -16.38 -2.78
N GLY A 457 -12.88 -17.12 -3.62
CA GLY A 457 -11.65 -16.64 -4.27
C GLY A 457 -11.60 -17.00 -5.74
N ILE A 458 -10.94 -16.18 -6.52
CA ILE A 458 -10.57 -16.47 -7.90
C ILE A 458 -9.06 -16.31 -8.00
N GLU A 459 -8.39 -17.32 -8.53
CA GLU A 459 -6.94 -17.31 -8.73
C GLU A 459 -6.60 -17.99 -10.07
N ILE A 460 -5.70 -17.38 -10.84
CA ILE A 460 -5.32 -17.93 -12.14
C ILE A 460 -4.28 -19.07 -12.02
N ASN A 461 -3.52 -19.05 -10.94
CA ASN A 461 -2.50 -20.06 -10.65
C ASN A 461 -3.12 -21.22 -9.86
N ASP A 462 -3.09 -22.42 -10.41
CA ASP A 462 -3.66 -23.63 -9.81
C ASP A 462 -3.01 -24.01 -8.47
N PHE A 463 -1.71 -23.79 -8.37
CA PHE A 463 -0.97 -24.03 -7.14
C PHE A 463 -1.36 -23.04 -6.04
N ALA A 464 -1.39 -21.73 -6.35
CA ALA A 464 -1.80 -20.71 -5.38
C ALA A 464 -3.25 -20.94 -4.92
N ALA A 465 -4.16 -21.33 -5.84
CA ALA A 465 -5.54 -21.71 -5.50
C ALA A 465 -5.59 -22.91 -4.52
N SER A 466 -4.72 -23.91 -4.71
CA SER A 466 -4.62 -25.07 -3.80
C SER A 466 -4.08 -24.69 -2.43
N VAL A 467 -3.07 -23.80 -2.40
CA VAL A 467 -2.53 -23.22 -1.16
C VAL A 467 -3.62 -22.44 -0.42
N ALA A 468 -4.40 -21.60 -1.13
CA ALA A 468 -5.49 -20.82 -0.54
C ALA A 468 -6.56 -21.71 0.13
N LYS A 469 -6.96 -22.81 -0.53
CA LYS A 469 -7.89 -23.79 0.06
C LYS A 469 -7.33 -24.39 1.35
N THR A 470 -6.06 -24.78 1.31
CA THR A 470 -5.38 -25.38 2.48
C THR A 470 -5.25 -24.36 3.61
N ALA A 471 -4.91 -23.11 3.32
CA ALA A 471 -4.84 -22.04 4.30
C ALA A 471 -6.20 -21.78 4.99
N MET A 472 -7.31 -21.87 4.25
CA MET A 472 -8.65 -21.75 4.82
C MET A 472 -8.96 -22.90 5.77
N TRP A 473 -8.59 -24.16 5.45
CA TRP A 473 -8.76 -25.31 6.35
C TRP A 473 -7.89 -25.20 7.60
N ILE A 474 -6.63 -24.80 7.46
CA ILE A 474 -5.74 -24.55 8.60
C ILE A 474 -6.34 -23.45 9.50
N SER A 475 -6.86 -22.37 8.92
CA SER A 475 -7.54 -21.32 9.69
C SER A 475 -8.74 -21.84 10.45
N GLN A 476 -9.54 -22.70 9.83
CA GLN A 476 -10.69 -23.34 10.49
C GLN A 476 -10.25 -24.21 11.69
N CYS A 477 -9.26 -25.07 11.48
CA CYS A 477 -8.72 -25.92 12.55
C CYS A 477 -8.17 -25.09 13.71
N GLN A 478 -7.40 -24.03 13.42
CA GLN A 478 -6.85 -23.16 14.46
C GLN A 478 -7.94 -22.44 15.26
N MET A 479 -8.98 -21.94 14.59
CA MET A 479 -10.11 -21.30 15.28
C MET A 479 -10.89 -22.27 16.15
N LEU A 480 -11.07 -23.52 15.72
CA LEU A 480 -11.68 -24.57 16.55
C LEU A 480 -10.82 -24.90 17.77
N ILE A 481 -9.51 -25.07 17.61
CA ILE A 481 -8.57 -25.30 18.71
C ILE A 481 -8.56 -24.11 19.69
N GLU A 482 -8.52 -22.86 19.19
CA GLU A 482 -8.58 -21.64 20.01
C GLU A 482 -9.89 -21.60 20.83
N THR A 483 -10.99 -21.94 20.18
CA THR A 483 -12.32 -22.00 20.82
C THR A 483 -12.43 -23.15 21.84
N GLY A 484 -11.93 -24.33 21.52
CA GLY A 484 -11.88 -25.47 22.46
C GLY A 484 -11.12 -25.09 23.73
N LYS A 485 -9.96 -24.46 23.60
CA LYS A 485 -9.19 -23.93 24.75
C LYS A 485 -9.96 -22.87 25.55
N MET A 486 -10.72 -22.02 24.88
CA MET A 486 -11.52 -20.95 25.51
C MET A 486 -12.71 -21.53 26.30
N LEU A 487 -13.33 -22.59 25.78
CA LEU A 487 -14.52 -23.20 26.36
C LEU A 487 -14.20 -24.40 27.30
N GLY A 488 -12.95 -24.86 27.32
CA GLY A 488 -12.54 -26.04 28.10
C GLY A 488 -13.09 -27.36 27.54
N VAL A 489 -13.30 -27.44 26.20
CA VAL A 489 -13.82 -28.63 25.51
C VAL A 489 -12.92 -29.00 24.34
N ASP A 490 -12.83 -30.26 23.99
CA ASP A 490 -12.12 -30.70 22.80
C ASP A 490 -13.04 -30.59 21.59
N LEU A 491 -12.77 -29.59 20.73
CA LEU A 491 -13.43 -29.45 19.44
C LEU A 491 -12.57 -30.13 18.37
N VAL A 492 -13.12 -31.10 17.68
CA VAL A 492 -12.41 -31.87 16.66
C VAL A 492 -12.38 -31.10 15.34
N GLY A 493 -11.18 -30.79 14.86
CA GLY A 493 -10.98 -30.10 13.58
C GLY A 493 -11.10 -30.98 12.33
N LEU A 494 -11.31 -32.28 12.51
CA LEU A 494 -11.45 -33.27 11.44
C LEU A 494 -12.79 -34.02 11.55
N PRO A 495 -13.39 -34.50 10.44
CA PRO A 495 -12.95 -34.25 9.04
C PRO A 495 -13.14 -32.80 8.58
N LEU A 496 -12.28 -32.34 7.65
CA LEU A 496 -12.38 -31.01 7.08
C LEU A 496 -13.68 -30.83 6.29
N LEU A 497 -14.23 -29.63 6.27
CA LEU A 497 -15.37 -29.31 5.43
C LEU A 497 -14.96 -29.33 3.96
N LYS A 498 -15.83 -29.81 3.06
CA LYS A 498 -15.62 -29.73 1.62
C LYS A 498 -15.68 -28.25 1.21
N TYR A 499 -14.59 -27.73 0.68
CA TYR A 499 -14.47 -26.32 0.35
C TYR A 499 -14.07 -26.13 -1.11
N GLU A 500 -15.01 -25.66 -1.92
CA GLU A 500 -14.86 -25.50 -3.37
C GLU A 500 -14.99 -24.04 -3.83
N GLN A 501 -15.04 -23.09 -2.90
CA GLN A 501 -15.28 -21.68 -3.18
C GLN A 501 -14.06 -20.94 -3.75
N ILE A 502 -12.90 -21.58 -3.84
CA ILE A 502 -11.74 -21.05 -4.55
C ILE A 502 -11.72 -21.64 -5.97
N HIS A 503 -11.87 -20.77 -6.97
CA HIS A 503 -11.92 -21.12 -8.39
C HIS A 503 -10.58 -20.81 -9.06
N CYS A 504 -10.07 -21.78 -9.84
CA CYS A 504 -8.85 -21.61 -10.63
C CYS A 504 -9.22 -21.12 -12.03
N GLU A 505 -9.34 -19.80 -12.19
CA GLU A 505 -9.78 -19.16 -13.44
C GLU A 505 -9.15 -17.77 -13.59
N ASP A 506 -9.14 -17.22 -14.82
CA ASP A 506 -8.81 -15.80 -15.03
C ASP A 506 -9.99 -14.91 -14.58
N ALA A 507 -9.80 -14.15 -13.50
CA ALA A 507 -10.80 -13.27 -12.92
C ALA A 507 -11.34 -12.21 -13.90
N LEU A 508 -10.54 -11.80 -14.88
CA LEU A 508 -10.96 -10.81 -15.87
C LEU A 508 -11.84 -11.40 -16.97
N LEU A 509 -11.76 -12.72 -17.21
CA LEU A 509 -12.55 -13.43 -18.21
C LEU A 509 -13.79 -14.09 -17.61
N CYS A 510 -13.69 -14.65 -16.39
CA CYS A 510 -14.80 -15.37 -15.78
C CYS A 510 -15.95 -14.44 -15.34
N ASP A 511 -17.14 -15.00 -15.21
CA ASP A 511 -18.31 -14.31 -14.64
C ASP A 511 -18.32 -14.47 -13.12
N TRP A 512 -18.02 -13.40 -12.38
CA TRP A 512 -18.03 -13.41 -10.92
C TRP A 512 -19.37 -13.82 -10.31
N ASN A 513 -20.47 -13.65 -11.02
CA ASN A 513 -21.79 -14.08 -10.54
C ASN A 513 -21.98 -15.60 -10.55
N LYS A 514 -21.15 -16.33 -11.33
CA LYS A 514 -21.09 -17.81 -11.24
C LYS A 514 -20.30 -18.27 -10.03
N VAL A 515 -19.28 -17.53 -9.62
CA VAL A 515 -18.46 -17.81 -8.44
C VAL A 515 -19.22 -17.47 -7.16
N LEU A 516 -19.74 -16.25 -7.05
CA LEU A 516 -20.58 -15.80 -5.96
C LEU A 516 -21.83 -15.14 -6.50
N LYS A 517 -22.96 -15.87 -6.40
CA LYS A 517 -24.26 -15.38 -6.89
C LYS A 517 -24.74 -14.20 -6.06
N ARG A 518 -24.94 -13.08 -6.71
CA ARG A 518 -25.52 -11.89 -6.09
C ARG A 518 -26.98 -12.14 -5.69
N ASN A 519 -27.35 -11.64 -4.54
CA ASN A 519 -28.73 -11.59 -4.07
C ASN A 519 -28.93 -10.30 -3.25
N ARG A 520 -30.16 -9.95 -2.92
CA ARG A 520 -30.46 -8.72 -2.16
C ARG A 520 -30.47 -8.93 -0.64
N LYS A 521 -30.29 -10.17 -0.18
CA LYS A 521 -30.32 -10.52 1.25
C LYS A 521 -28.96 -10.39 1.91
N ASN A 522 -27.90 -10.86 1.22
CA ASN A 522 -26.55 -10.91 1.79
C ASN A 522 -25.79 -9.64 1.42
N LEU A 523 -25.07 -9.08 2.37
CA LEU A 523 -24.10 -8.03 2.12
C LEU A 523 -22.82 -8.68 1.59
N ILE A 524 -22.33 -8.21 0.46
CA ILE A 524 -21.18 -8.77 -0.26
C ILE A 524 -20.05 -7.75 -0.25
N TYR A 525 -18.88 -8.19 0.19
CA TYR A 525 -17.65 -7.44 0.15
C TYR A 525 -16.68 -8.05 -0.86
N ILE A 526 -16.19 -7.23 -1.78
CA ILE A 526 -15.14 -7.61 -2.72
C ILE A 526 -13.84 -6.96 -2.22
N VAL A 527 -12.85 -7.76 -1.90
CA VAL A 527 -11.58 -7.27 -1.36
C VAL A 527 -10.42 -8.00 -2.00
N GLY A 528 -9.26 -7.36 -2.08
CA GLY A 528 -8.07 -8.05 -2.57
C GLY A 528 -6.95 -7.10 -2.95
N ASN A 529 -5.83 -7.69 -3.35
CA ASN A 529 -4.65 -7.02 -3.87
C ASN A 529 -4.38 -7.50 -5.30
N PRO A 530 -5.18 -7.05 -6.30
CA PRO A 530 -5.00 -7.47 -7.69
C PRO A 530 -3.63 -7.08 -8.24
N PRO A 531 -3.08 -7.80 -9.23
CA PRO A 531 -1.77 -7.51 -9.78
C PRO A 531 -1.70 -6.14 -10.49
N PHE A 532 -0.66 -5.36 -10.20
CA PHE A 532 -0.34 -4.11 -10.88
C PHE A 532 0.97 -4.25 -11.64
N LEU A 533 0.90 -4.08 -12.96
CA LEU A 533 2.02 -4.32 -13.88
C LEU A 533 2.46 -3.03 -14.60
N GLY A 534 1.88 -1.88 -14.23
CA GLY A 534 2.08 -0.60 -14.90
C GLY A 534 1.41 -0.50 -16.29
N SER A 535 1.30 0.72 -16.81
CA SER A 535 0.63 0.96 -18.09
C SER A 535 1.51 0.67 -19.33
N LYS A 536 2.83 0.76 -19.17
CA LYS A 536 3.82 0.68 -20.28
C LYS A 536 4.69 -0.56 -20.24
N ASN A 537 4.31 -1.57 -19.48
CA ASN A 537 5.14 -2.75 -19.34
C ASN A 537 5.17 -3.54 -20.65
N LYS A 538 6.35 -3.66 -21.28
CA LYS A 538 6.56 -4.43 -22.49
C LYS A 538 6.35 -5.93 -22.28
N SER A 539 6.30 -6.38 -21.04
CA SER A 539 6.12 -7.78 -20.64
C SER A 539 4.65 -8.24 -20.63
N PHE A 540 3.67 -7.37 -20.95
CA PHE A 540 2.30 -7.83 -21.15
C PHE A 540 2.25 -8.85 -22.28
N GLY A 541 1.97 -10.09 -21.94
CA GLY A 541 1.64 -11.13 -22.90
C GLY A 541 0.38 -10.79 -23.70
N LYS A 542 0.16 -11.50 -24.79
CA LYS A 542 -1.05 -11.35 -25.61
C LYS A 542 -2.31 -11.64 -24.78
N GLU A 543 -2.28 -12.70 -23.97
CA GLU A 543 -3.36 -13.14 -23.10
C GLU A 543 -3.77 -12.06 -22.09
N GLN A 544 -2.82 -11.44 -21.38
CA GLN A 544 -3.10 -10.37 -20.42
C GLN A 544 -3.75 -9.14 -21.08
N LYS A 545 -3.35 -8.80 -22.31
CA LYS A 545 -3.97 -7.70 -23.06
C LYS A 545 -5.41 -8.02 -23.45
N GLU A 546 -5.67 -9.27 -23.83
CA GLU A 546 -6.99 -9.76 -24.18
C GLU A 546 -7.91 -9.78 -22.96
N SER A 547 -7.46 -10.33 -21.83
CA SER A 547 -8.19 -10.34 -20.56
C SER A 547 -8.55 -8.92 -20.08
N LYS A 548 -7.59 -7.99 -20.11
CA LYS A 548 -7.84 -6.59 -19.78
C LYS A 548 -8.84 -5.93 -20.71
N ALA A 549 -8.72 -6.17 -22.02
CA ALA A 549 -9.64 -5.60 -23.01
C ALA A 549 -11.06 -6.16 -22.84
N HIS A 550 -11.20 -7.42 -22.45
CA HIS A 550 -12.49 -8.05 -22.12
C HIS A 550 -13.13 -7.37 -20.89
N ALA A 551 -12.36 -7.17 -19.82
CA ALA A 551 -12.85 -6.54 -18.59
C ALA A 551 -13.15 -5.04 -18.75
N MET A 552 -12.48 -4.37 -19.68
CA MET A 552 -12.59 -2.92 -19.94
C MET A 552 -13.02 -2.64 -21.39
N PRO A 553 -14.25 -2.95 -21.78
CA PRO A 553 -14.72 -2.73 -23.14
C PRO A 553 -14.75 -1.24 -23.50
N LYS A 554 -14.42 -0.90 -24.75
CA LYS A 554 -14.41 0.49 -25.23
C LYS A 554 -15.79 1.15 -25.16
N ALA A 555 -16.84 0.37 -25.30
CA ALA A 555 -18.23 0.81 -25.19
C ALA A 555 -19.15 -0.32 -24.72
N ILE A 556 -20.21 0.01 -23.98
CA ILE A 556 -21.30 -0.88 -23.61
C ILE A 556 -22.62 -0.18 -23.99
N ASP A 557 -23.51 -0.85 -24.70
CA ASP A 557 -24.83 -0.32 -25.12
C ASP A 557 -24.72 1.05 -25.81
N GLY A 558 -23.69 1.24 -26.65
CA GLY A 558 -23.43 2.49 -27.37
C GLY A 558 -22.76 3.59 -26.53
N VAL A 559 -22.61 3.40 -25.23
CA VAL A 559 -21.92 4.36 -24.33
C VAL A 559 -20.43 4.08 -24.34
N LYS A 560 -19.61 5.09 -24.70
CA LYS A 560 -18.15 4.98 -24.63
C LYS A 560 -17.71 4.98 -23.15
N LEU A 561 -17.00 3.94 -22.73
CA LEU A 561 -16.51 3.78 -21.37
C LEU A 561 -14.98 3.93 -21.29
N TRP A 562 -14.24 2.96 -21.78
CA TRP A 562 -12.76 2.94 -21.68
C TRP A 562 -12.07 2.88 -23.06
N PRO A 563 -12.20 3.92 -23.89
CA PRO A 563 -11.62 3.92 -25.26
C PRO A 563 -10.08 3.84 -25.23
N LYS A 564 -9.43 4.29 -24.14
CA LYS A 564 -7.99 4.28 -23.94
C LYS A 564 -7.56 3.30 -22.84
N SER A 565 -8.25 2.19 -22.64
CA SER A 565 -7.92 1.19 -21.61
C SER A 565 -6.48 0.64 -21.71
N GLY A 566 -5.87 0.68 -22.90
CA GLY A 566 -4.48 0.28 -23.10
C GLY A 566 -3.48 1.10 -22.30
N ASP A 567 -3.78 2.37 -22.01
CA ASP A 567 -2.89 3.30 -21.31
C ASP A 567 -3.03 3.22 -19.79
N LEU A 568 -3.99 2.44 -19.28
CA LEU A 568 -4.22 2.25 -17.85
C LEU A 568 -3.31 1.15 -17.28
N ASP A 569 -3.08 1.18 -15.96
CA ASP A 569 -2.47 0.05 -15.25
C ASP A 569 -3.36 -1.21 -15.32
N PHE A 570 -2.76 -2.38 -15.18
CA PHE A 570 -3.48 -3.65 -15.25
C PHE A 570 -4.56 -3.78 -14.17
N VAL A 571 -4.27 -3.31 -12.96
CA VAL A 571 -5.21 -3.34 -11.82
C VAL A 571 -6.54 -2.64 -12.11
N CYS A 572 -6.56 -1.67 -13.05
CA CYS A 572 -7.77 -0.96 -13.45
C CYS A 572 -8.87 -1.90 -13.96
N ALA A 573 -8.50 -3.07 -14.51
CA ALA A 573 -9.44 -4.06 -15.01
C ALA A 573 -10.29 -4.67 -13.88
N TRP A 574 -9.73 -4.83 -12.68
CA TRP A 574 -10.49 -5.29 -11.51
C TRP A 574 -11.52 -4.29 -11.04
N TYR A 575 -11.21 -2.98 -11.11
CA TYR A 575 -12.20 -1.93 -10.84
C TYR A 575 -13.36 -1.96 -11.82
N ALA A 576 -13.08 -2.19 -13.10
CA ALA A 576 -14.11 -2.32 -14.11
C ALA A 576 -14.99 -3.56 -13.88
N LYS A 577 -14.39 -4.71 -13.58
CA LYS A 577 -15.11 -5.96 -13.25
C LYS A 577 -15.94 -5.81 -11.98
N ALA A 578 -15.38 -5.21 -10.92
CA ALA A 578 -16.11 -4.96 -9.70
C ALA A 578 -17.30 -4.01 -9.94
N ALA A 579 -17.11 -2.94 -10.72
CA ALA A 579 -18.18 -2.01 -11.06
C ALA A 579 -19.31 -2.70 -11.83
N ASP A 580 -18.99 -3.61 -12.76
CA ASP A 580 -19.99 -4.40 -13.49
C ASP A 580 -20.70 -5.36 -12.55
N TYR A 581 -19.99 -6.04 -11.68
CA TYR A 581 -20.57 -6.91 -10.66
C TYR A 581 -21.47 -6.13 -9.68
N MET A 582 -21.14 -4.90 -9.32
CA MET A 582 -21.93 -4.03 -8.45
C MET A 582 -23.17 -3.44 -9.15
N LYS A 583 -23.26 -3.52 -10.49
CA LYS A 583 -24.35 -2.89 -11.27
C LYS A 583 -25.71 -3.45 -10.85
N GLY A 584 -26.63 -2.58 -10.45
CA GLY A 584 -28.00 -2.96 -10.04
C GLY A 584 -28.12 -3.49 -8.60
N PHE A 585 -27.04 -3.53 -7.81
CA PHE A 585 -27.04 -3.98 -6.43
C PHE A 585 -26.45 -2.91 -5.50
N ASN A 586 -27.16 -2.61 -4.40
CA ASN A 586 -26.71 -1.63 -3.39
C ASN A 586 -26.07 -2.28 -2.16
N ASN A 587 -26.10 -3.61 -2.10
CA ASN A 587 -25.54 -4.42 -1.02
C ASN A 587 -24.19 -5.08 -1.39
N VAL A 588 -23.48 -4.47 -2.33
CA VAL A 588 -22.11 -4.87 -2.71
C VAL A 588 -21.19 -3.69 -2.54
N GLU A 589 -20.13 -3.87 -1.78
CA GLU A 589 -19.06 -2.90 -1.59
C GLU A 589 -17.71 -3.51 -1.96
N THR A 590 -16.74 -2.68 -2.35
CA THR A 590 -15.41 -3.21 -2.72
C THR A 590 -14.30 -2.35 -2.16
N ALA A 591 -13.15 -2.98 -1.86
CA ALA A 591 -11.91 -2.31 -1.53
C ALA A 591 -10.72 -3.02 -2.15
N PHE A 592 -9.93 -2.30 -2.94
CA PHE A 592 -8.73 -2.85 -3.56
C PHE A 592 -7.47 -2.10 -3.15
N VAL A 593 -6.41 -2.87 -2.93
CA VAL A 593 -5.04 -2.35 -2.94
C VAL A 593 -4.65 -2.10 -4.39
N SER A 594 -4.01 -0.97 -4.66
CA SER A 594 -3.65 -0.57 -6.02
C SER A 594 -2.40 0.26 -6.05
N THR A 595 -1.75 0.34 -7.21
CA THR A 595 -0.71 1.35 -7.43
C THR A 595 -1.30 2.76 -7.37
N ASN A 596 -0.55 3.71 -6.83
CA ASN A 596 -0.96 5.11 -6.76
C ASN A 596 -1.17 5.77 -8.13
N SER A 597 -0.69 5.15 -9.21
CA SER A 597 -0.83 5.66 -10.59
C SER A 597 -2.29 5.85 -11.03
N ILE A 598 -3.23 5.08 -10.45
CA ILE A 598 -4.66 5.18 -10.78
C ILE A 598 -5.33 6.45 -10.24
N THR A 599 -4.67 7.17 -9.33
CA THR A 599 -5.14 8.43 -8.73
C THR A 599 -4.34 9.64 -9.22
N GLN A 600 -3.56 9.48 -10.29
CA GLN A 600 -2.61 10.47 -10.78
C GLN A 600 -2.58 10.56 -12.31
N GLY A 601 -2.29 11.76 -12.83
CA GLY A 601 -2.03 11.97 -14.24
C GLY A 601 -3.20 11.60 -15.14
N GLU A 602 -2.87 11.09 -16.32
CA GLU A 602 -3.85 10.76 -17.38
C GLU A 602 -4.78 9.58 -17.03
N GLN A 603 -4.38 8.74 -16.07
CA GLN A 603 -5.17 7.56 -15.69
C GLN A 603 -6.46 7.95 -14.96
N VAL A 604 -6.46 9.06 -14.21
CA VAL A 604 -7.59 9.46 -13.37
C VAL A 604 -8.87 9.62 -14.19
N ALA A 605 -8.89 10.53 -15.15
CA ALA A 605 -10.08 10.76 -15.95
C ALA A 605 -10.51 9.50 -16.72
N THR A 606 -9.53 8.75 -17.25
CA THR A 606 -9.79 7.56 -18.07
C THR A 606 -10.43 6.43 -17.27
N LEU A 607 -9.98 6.18 -16.03
CA LEU A 607 -10.50 5.13 -15.17
C LEU A 607 -11.79 5.57 -14.47
N TRP A 608 -11.75 6.73 -13.81
CA TRP A 608 -12.77 7.09 -12.82
C TRP A 608 -14.03 7.73 -13.42
N GLU A 609 -13.94 8.40 -14.57
CA GLU A 609 -15.13 9.01 -15.16
C GLU A 609 -16.23 7.97 -15.48
N PRO A 610 -15.94 6.79 -16.08
CA PRO A 610 -16.92 5.72 -16.24
C PRO A 610 -17.43 5.14 -14.91
N LEU A 611 -16.53 4.92 -13.93
CA LEU A 611 -16.91 4.37 -12.62
C LEU A 611 -17.93 5.27 -11.89
N VAL A 612 -17.71 6.58 -11.94
CA VAL A 612 -18.57 7.56 -11.28
C VAL A 612 -19.83 7.85 -12.12
N ASN A 613 -19.66 8.16 -13.41
CA ASN A 613 -20.77 8.68 -14.21
C ASN A 613 -21.70 7.59 -14.74
N TYR A 614 -21.16 6.43 -15.14
CA TYR A 614 -21.96 5.33 -15.69
C TYR A 614 -22.35 4.32 -14.59
N TYR A 615 -21.39 3.83 -13.79
CA TYR A 615 -21.66 2.85 -12.76
C TYR A 615 -22.20 3.43 -11.46
N LYS A 616 -22.20 4.77 -11.29
CA LYS A 616 -22.70 5.48 -10.10
C LYS A 616 -22.02 5.03 -8.81
N LEU A 617 -20.70 4.88 -8.86
CA LEU A 617 -19.89 4.57 -7.70
C LEU A 617 -19.31 5.84 -7.07
N LYS A 618 -19.13 5.82 -5.75
CA LYS A 618 -18.38 6.83 -5.00
C LYS A 618 -17.28 6.17 -4.15
N ILE A 619 -16.24 6.93 -3.88
CA ILE A 619 -15.20 6.54 -2.93
C ILE A 619 -15.76 6.75 -1.51
N ARG A 620 -15.87 5.67 -0.76
CA ARG A 620 -16.33 5.68 0.64
C ARG A 620 -15.19 5.95 1.61
N PHE A 621 -14.06 5.33 1.35
CA PHE A 621 -12.82 5.60 2.06
C PHE A 621 -11.63 5.43 1.12
N ALA A 622 -10.51 6.06 1.47
CA ALA A 622 -9.25 5.84 0.78
C ALA A 622 -8.06 6.03 1.72
N TRP A 623 -7.00 5.27 1.48
CA TRP A 623 -5.68 5.57 1.99
C TRP A 623 -4.90 6.32 0.92
N LYS A 624 -4.39 7.51 1.25
CA LYS A 624 -3.43 8.26 0.41
C LYS A 624 -2.19 7.41 0.15
N SER A 625 -1.42 7.79 -0.87
CA SER A 625 -0.24 7.05 -1.29
C SER A 625 0.72 6.77 -0.13
N PHE A 626 1.03 5.49 0.10
CA PHE A 626 1.99 5.01 1.09
C PHE A 626 2.94 3.99 0.49
N GLN A 627 4.08 3.81 1.15
CA GLN A 627 5.09 2.86 0.71
C GLN A 627 4.67 1.43 1.08
N TRP A 628 4.64 0.54 0.07
CA TRP A 628 4.38 -0.87 0.28
C TRP A 628 5.69 -1.58 0.59
N PHE A 629 5.84 -2.04 1.81
CA PHE A 629 7.02 -2.80 2.22
C PHE A 629 6.78 -4.29 2.03
N ASN A 630 7.57 -4.91 1.17
CA ASN A 630 7.71 -6.36 1.15
C ASN A 630 8.96 -6.70 1.98
N LYS A 631 8.76 -7.19 3.21
CA LYS A 631 9.85 -7.43 4.16
C LYS A 631 10.74 -8.62 3.81
N ALA A 632 10.39 -9.41 2.80
CA ALA A 632 11.12 -10.61 2.40
C ALA A 632 12.28 -10.37 1.42
N ASP A 633 12.24 -9.27 0.66
CA ASP A 633 13.28 -8.92 -0.30
C ASP A 633 13.60 -7.42 -0.21
N ASN A 634 14.87 -7.05 -0.23
CA ASN A 634 15.37 -5.67 -0.37
C ASN A 634 14.98 -5.03 -1.73
N MET A 635 13.77 -5.31 -2.26
CA MET A 635 13.38 -4.97 -3.62
C MET A 635 12.23 -3.97 -3.67
N ALA A 636 12.37 -3.11 -4.65
CA ALA A 636 11.45 -2.14 -5.24
C ALA A 636 10.29 -1.64 -4.37
N HIS A 637 10.49 -0.50 -3.72
CA HIS A 637 9.44 0.28 -3.07
C HIS A 637 8.35 0.65 -4.09
N VAL A 638 7.19 0.00 -3.99
CA VAL A 638 6.00 0.37 -4.74
C VAL A 638 5.14 1.28 -3.87
N HIS A 639 4.63 2.38 -4.44
CA HIS A 639 3.68 3.24 -3.76
C HIS A 639 2.26 2.78 -4.06
N CYS A 640 1.52 2.45 -3.01
CA CYS A 640 0.15 1.94 -3.09
C CYS A 640 -0.87 2.92 -2.53
N VAL A 641 -2.10 2.74 -2.96
CA VAL A 641 -3.32 3.32 -2.39
C VAL A 641 -4.28 2.20 -2.06
N ILE A 642 -5.19 2.40 -1.11
CA ILE A 642 -6.31 1.48 -0.88
C ILE A 642 -7.58 2.30 -1.07
N ILE A 643 -8.51 1.82 -1.89
CA ILE A 643 -9.71 2.57 -2.24
C ILE A 643 -10.93 1.69 -2.05
N GLY A 644 -11.82 2.13 -1.17
CA GLY A 644 -13.12 1.52 -0.93
C GLY A 644 -14.22 2.23 -1.73
N LEU A 645 -15.04 1.46 -2.47
CA LEU A 645 -16.12 1.96 -3.31
C LEU A 645 -17.48 1.45 -2.85
N THR A 646 -18.47 2.32 -2.95
CA THR A 646 -19.88 2.01 -2.70
C THR A 646 -20.78 2.69 -3.72
N LYS A 647 -22.07 2.37 -3.71
CA LYS A 647 -23.07 3.04 -4.57
C LYS A 647 -23.45 4.42 -4.04
N VAL A 648 -23.72 5.37 -4.95
CA VAL A 648 -24.15 6.74 -4.64
C VAL A 648 -25.48 6.78 -3.86
N SER A 649 -26.31 5.75 -3.96
CA SER A 649 -27.59 5.67 -3.22
C SER A 649 -27.46 5.65 -1.69
N LYS A 650 -26.24 5.49 -1.16
CA LYS A 650 -25.91 5.64 0.27
C LYS A 650 -25.45 7.07 0.57
N GLU A 651 -26.29 8.08 0.27
CA GLU A 651 -25.90 9.50 0.20
C GLU A 651 -25.44 10.11 1.51
N HIS A 652 -25.98 9.68 2.64
CA HIS A 652 -25.66 10.29 3.96
C HIS A 652 -24.47 9.66 4.68
N GLN A 653 -23.74 8.75 4.03
CA GLN A 653 -22.58 8.12 4.65
C GLN A 653 -21.34 8.98 4.45
N LEU A 654 -20.75 9.46 5.55
CA LEU A 654 -19.49 10.19 5.56
C LEU A 654 -18.36 9.32 4.99
N CYS A 655 -17.43 9.96 4.31
CA CYS A 655 -16.25 9.36 3.71
C CYS A 655 -15.02 9.56 4.60
N HIS A 656 -14.10 8.62 4.61
CA HIS A 656 -12.91 8.67 5.44
C HIS A 656 -11.65 8.63 4.59
N LEU A 657 -10.83 9.68 4.69
CA LEU A 657 -9.55 9.77 4.02
C LEU A 657 -8.42 9.55 5.03
N TYR A 658 -7.68 8.47 4.82
CA TYR A 658 -6.59 8.05 5.69
C TYR A 658 -5.23 8.45 5.12
N GLU A 659 -4.32 8.80 6.00
CA GLU A 659 -2.91 9.04 5.72
C GLU A 659 -2.06 8.44 6.84
N VAL A 660 -0.95 7.78 6.50
CA VAL A 660 -0.10 7.14 7.50
C VAL A 660 0.41 8.16 8.52
N GLY A 661 0.23 7.86 9.81
CA GLY A 661 0.65 8.74 10.90
C GLY A 661 -0.27 9.93 11.17
N LYS A 662 -1.45 10.01 10.53
CA LYS A 662 -2.45 11.06 10.78
C LYS A 662 -3.81 10.45 11.15
N LEU A 663 -4.62 11.25 11.85
CA LEU A 663 -6.02 10.91 12.08
C LEU A 663 -6.81 10.90 10.75
N PRO A 664 -7.82 10.03 10.62
CA PRO A 664 -8.68 10.03 9.44
C PRO A 664 -9.39 11.37 9.26
N LEU A 665 -9.30 11.94 8.06
CA LEU A 665 -10.11 13.10 7.70
C LEU A 665 -11.51 12.63 7.31
N VAL A 666 -12.53 13.08 8.05
CA VAL A 666 -13.93 12.81 7.75
C VAL A 666 -14.46 13.90 6.82
N THR A 667 -15.09 13.50 5.71
CA THR A 667 -15.59 14.40 4.66
C THR A 667 -16.84 13.84 3.99
N ASP A 668 -17.62 14.70 3.34
CA ASP A 668 -18.81 14.29 2.57
C ASP A 668 -18.45 13.53 1.28
N SER A 669 -17.31 13.83 0.69
CA SER A 669 -16.87 13.21 -0.56
C SER A 669 -15.35 13.16 -0.68
N ILE A 670 -14.87 12.13 -1.40
CA ILE A 670 -13.46 11.98 -1.80
C ILE A 670 -13.43 11.91 -3.32
N ASN A 671 -12.66 12.77 -3.96
CA ASN A 671 -12.50 12.72 -5.41
C ASN A 671 -11.44 11.69 -5.85
N SER A 672 -11.35 11.47 -7.15
CA SER A 672 -10.45 10.48 -7.75
C SER A 672 -8.95 10.82 -7.65
N TYR A 673 -8.61 12.02 -7.17
CA TYR A 673 -7.24 12.44 -6.82
C TYR A 673 -6.95 12.24 -5.32
N LEU A 674 -7.88 11.63 -4.59
CA LEU A 674 -7.85 11.44 -3.13
C LEU A 674 -7.78 12.77 -2.36
N LEU A 675 -8.54 13.76 -2.81
CA LEU A 675 -8.76 15.02 -2.12
C LEU A 675 -10.19 15.08 -1.54
N PRO A 676 -10.42 15.79 -0.42
CA PRO A 676 -11.73 15.92 0.21
C PRO A 676 -12.62 16.90 -0.56
N ALA A 677 -13.14 16.45 -1.69
CA ALA A 677 -13.96 17.27 -2.60
C ALA A 677 -14.85 16.40 -3.48
N GLU A 678 -15.79 17.04 -4.16
CA GLU A 678 -16.58 16.44 -5.24
C GLU A 678 -15.68 16.01 -6.42
N GLN A 679 -16.22 15.11 -7.27
CA GLN A 679 -15.49 14.58 -8.42
C GLN A 679 -15.17 15.67 -9.45
N ILE A 680 -13.88 15.78 -9.75
CA ILE A 680 -13.35 16.68 -10.77
C ILE A 680 -12.44 15.83 -11.67
N PHE A 681 -12.61 15.94 -12.99
CA PHE A 681 -11.79 15.19 -13.95
C PHE A 681 -11.01 16.13 -14.85
N ILE A 682 -9.67 16.14 -14.73
CA ILE A 682 -8.77 16.84 -15.63
C ILE A 682 -8.42 15.89 -16.78
N LYS A 683 -8.91 16.19 -17.97
CA LYS A 683 -8.69 15.36 -19.18
C LYS A 683 -7.44 15.83 -19.91
N SER A 684 -6.70 14.90 -20.54
CA SER A 684 -5.58 15.26 -21.41
C SER A 684 -6.00 16.28 -22.48
N ALA A 685 -5.28 17.38 -22.57
CA ALA A 685 -5.47 18.43 -23.56
C ALA A 685 -4.23 18.55 -24.46
N SER A 686 -4.44 18.63 -25.78
CA SER A 686 -3.34 18.78 -26.76
C SER A 686 -2.83 20.20 -26.92
N LYS A 687 -3.52 21.19 -26.32
CA LYS A 687 -3.20 22.59 -26.34
C LYS A 687 -3.51 23.24 -24.99
N PRO A 688 -2.79 24.29 -24.61
CA PRO A 688 -3.12 25.03 -23.41
C PRO A 688 -4.55 25.58 -23.43
N ILE A 689 -5.22 25.57 -22.27
CA ILE A 689 -6.56 26.15 -22.11
C ILE A 689 -6.53 27.69 -22.01
N GLY A 690 -5.37 28.28 -21.72
CA GLY A 690 -5.12 29.71 -21.67
C GLY A 690 -4.32 30.21 -22.91
N ASP A 691 -4.12 31.52 -22.97
CA ASP A 691 -3.34 32.17 -24.05
C ASP A 691 -1.85 32.21 -23.65
N VAL A 692 -1.20 31.07 -23.78
CA VAL A 692 0.23 30.88 -23.50
C VAL A 692 0.88 30.06 -24.63
N PRO A 693 2.23 30.15 -24.81
CA PRO A 693 2.93 29.36 -25.81
C PRO A 693 2.69 27.84 -25.67
N PRO A 694 2.63 27.11 -26.80
CA PRO A 694 2.50 25.67 -26.77
C PRO A 694 3.75 25.03 -26.15
N ILE A 695 3.56 23.93 -25.44
CA ILE A 695 4.62 23.10 -24.88
C ILE A 695 4.82 21.84 -25.75
N GLY A 696 6.06 21.44 -25.94
CA GLY A 696 6.40 20.22 -26.68
C GLY A 696 7.46 19.39 -25.97
N ILE A 697 7.55 18.12 -26.36
CA ILE A 697 8.64 17.26 -25.92
C ILE A 697 9.93 17.66 -26.66
N GLY A 698 11.07 17.59 -26.03
CA GLY A 698 12.37 17.78 -26.70
C GLY A 698 12.67 16.70 -27.75
N ASN A 699 13.85 16.76 -28.31
CA ASN A 699 14.25 15.98 -29.47
C ASN A 699 14.41 14.47 -29.15
N LYS A 700 13.96 13.61 -30.08
CA LYS A 700 14.07 12.16 -29.95
C LYS A 700 14.83 11.57 -31.15
N PRO A 701 16.11 11.22 -30.99
CA PRO A 701 16.95 10.80 -32.10
C PRO A 701 16.60 9.42 -32.67
N ILE A 702 16.32 8.43 -31.85
CA ILE A 702 16.21 7.00 -32.22
C ILE A 702 17.41 6.56 -33.07
N ASP A 703 18.58 6.65 -32.47
CA ASP A 703 19.88 6.57 -33.16
C ASP A 703 20.80 5.50 -32.57
N ASN A 704 20.35 4.70 -31.59
CA ASN A 704 21.19 3.75 -30.87
C ASN A 704 22.49 4.40 -30.35
N GLN A 705 22.40 5.62 -29.81
CA GLN A 705 23.50 6.42 -29.26
C GLN A 705 24.59 6.77 -30.29
N ASN A 706 24.29 6.79 -31.57
CA ASN A 706 25.26 7.17 -32.59
C ASN A 706 25.47 8.67 -32.73
N TYR A 707 24.49 9.48 -32.30
CA TYR A 707 24.55 10.93 -32.39
C TYR A 707 24.75 11.65 -31.06
N ILE A 708 24.75 10.93 -29.93
CA ILE A 708 24.90 11.48 -28.58
C ILE A 708 26.25 11.07 -27.99
N PHE A 709 27.02 12.05 -27.58
CA PHE A 709 28.40 11.90 -27.13
C PHE A 709 28.61 12.49 -25.74
N THR A 710 29.50 11.91 -24.97
CA THR A 710 30.12 12.62 -23.83
C THR A 710 31.15 13.60 -24.35
N GLU A 711 31.55 14.58 -23.54
CA GLU A 711 32.57 15.54 -23.91
C GLU A 711 33.87 14.88 -24.41
N LYS A 712 34.35 13.86 -23.68
CA LYS A 712 35.53 13.09 -24.06
C LYS A 712 35.39 12.41 -25.42
N GLN A 713 34.25 11.81 -25.70
CA GLN A 713 33.96 11.18 -26.99
C GLN A 713 33.86 12.21 -28.12
N MET A 714 33.28 13.36 -27.85
CA MET A 714 33.20 14.46 -28.83
C MET A 714 34.61 14.98 -29.19
N VAL A 715 35.44 15.23 -28.16
CA VAL A 715 36.83 15.68 -28.38
C VAL A 715 37.61 14.67 -29.19
N GLU A 716 37.49 13.39 -28.88
CA GLU A 716 38.13 12.32 -29.64
C GLU A 716 37.62 12.25 -31.10
N PHE A 717 36.31 12.41 -31.31
CA PHE A 717 35.71 12.42 -32.64
C PHE A 717 36.23 13.58 -33.46
N VAL A 718 36.20 14.80 -32.89
CA VAL A 718 36.70 16.00 -33.55
C VAL A 718 38.20 15.98 -33.81
N SER A 719 39.01 15.31 -33.00
CA SER A 719 40.42 15.16 -33.27
C SER A 719 40.71 14.35 -34.56
N LYS A 720 39.80 13.37 -34.87
CA LYS A 720 39.90 12.53 -36.10
C LYS A 720 39.22 13.18 -37.31
N GLU A 721 38.20 13.98 -37.09
CA GLU A 721 37.40 14.69 -38.13
C GLU A 721 37.13 16.12 -37.70
N PRO A 722 38.16 17.04 -37.83
CA PRO A 722 38.06 18.41 -37.31
C PRO A 722 36.93 19.23 -37.91
N LYS A 723 36.56 18.99 -39.16
CA LYS A 723 35.44 19.68 -39.82
C LYS A 723 34.08 19.43 -39.17
N ALA A 724 33.94 18.30 -38.47
CA ALA A 724 32.70 17.99 -37.78
C ALA A 724 32.47 18.83 -36.52
N LYS A 725 33.43 19.58 -36.01
CA LYS A 725 33.31 20.43 -34.81
C LYS A 725 32.08 21.32 -34.81
N ALA A 726 31.80 21.96 -35.96
CA ALA A 726 30.68 22.86 -36.13
C ALA A 726 29.30 22.19 -36.06
N LEU A 727 29.26 20.85 -36.19
CA LEU A 727 28.03 20.04 -36.15
C LEU A 727 27.69 19.55 -34.76
N PHE A 728 28.55 19.77 -33.77
CA PHE A 728 28.29 19.40 -32.40
C PHE A 728 27.62 20.52 -31.63
N HIS A 729 26.48 20.23 -31.05
CA HIS A 729 25.71 21.13 -30.19
C HIS A 729 25.62 20.59 -28.77
N PRO A 730 25.59 21.46 -27.75
CA PRO A 730 25.26 21.00 -26.38
C PRO A 730 23.90 20.31 -26.33
N TYR A 731 23.84 19.17 -25.63
CA TYR A 731 22.66 18.33 -25.55
C TYR A 731 22.24 18.13 -24.09
N TYR A 732 21.02 18.58 -23.78
CA TYR A 732 20.49 18.58 -22.42
C TYR A 732 19.28 17.67 -22.27
N GLY A 733 19.37 16.73 -21.34
CA GLY A 733 18.21 16.08 -20.73
C GLY A 733 17.98 16.62 -19.32
N ALA A 734 17.06 16.04 -18.57
CA ALA A 734 16.78 16.46 -17.20
C ALA A 734 18.02 16.37 -16.28
N THR A 735 18.77 15.28 -16.40
CA THR A 735 19.99 15.06 -15.59
C THR A 735 21.09 16.03 -15.96
N GLU A 736 21.34 16.25 -17.26
CA GLU A 736 22.36 17.16 -17.77
C GLU A 736 22.07 18.60 -17.33
N PHE A 737 20.81 19.02 -17.39
CA PHE A 737 20.38 20.35 -16.97
C PHE A 737 20.53 20.54 -15.47
N ILE A 738 20.00 19.60 -14.66
CA ILE A 738 20.01 19.72 -13.19
C ILE A 738 21.43 19.66 -12.62
N LYS A 739 22.33 18.84 -13.24
CA LYS A 739 23.73 18.67 -12.83
C LYS A 739 24.71 19.57 -13.53
N ASN A 740 24.26 20.41 -14.43
CA ASN A 740 25.06 21.29 -15.29
C ASN A 740 26.22 20.56 -15.99
N LYS A 741 25.92 19.40 -16.56
CA LYS A 741 26.89 18.55 -17.29
C LYS A 741 26.32 18.16 -18.65
N PRO A 742 26.47 19.01 -19.69
CA PRO A 742 25.96 18.74 -21.02
C PRO A 742 26.62 17.50 -21.63
N ARG A 743 25.85 16.77 -22.42
CA ARG A 743 26.36 15.88 -23.45
C ARG A 743 26.42 16.70 -24.75
N TYR A 744 26.86 16.08 -25.80
CA TYR A 744 26.98 16.74 -27.11
C TYR A 744 26.21 15.92 -28.15
N CYS A 745 25.48 16.63 -29.00
CA CYS A 745 24.73 16.05 -30.10
C CYS A 745 25.41 16.37 -31.42
N LEU A 746 25.72 15.34 -32.21
CA LEU A 746 26.11 15.49 -33.60
C LEU A 746 24.85 15.71 -34.44
N TRP A 747 24.59 16.97 -34.81
CA TRP A 747 23.43 17.37 -35.60
C TRP A 747 23.76 17.39 -37.08
N LEU A 748 23.13 16.48 -37.86
CA LEU A 748 23.39 16.28 -39.28
C LEU A 748 22.20 16.66 -40.16
N GLY A 749 21.09 17.10 -39.56
CA GLY A 749 19.84 17.36 -40.25
C GLY A 749 19.90 18.50 -41.29
N ASP A 750 20.76 19.48 -41.03
CA ASP A 750 20.90 20.69 -41.89
C ASP A 750 22.09 20.62 -42.87
N CYS A 751 22.85 19.54 -42.85
CA CYS A 751 23.99 19.34 -43.72
C CYS A 751 23.55 18.99 -45.13
N SER A 752 24.21 19.60 -46.12
CA SER A 752 24.07 19.22 -47.52
C SER A 752 24.74 17.85 -47.82
N PRO A 753 24.30 17.12 -48.83
CA PRO A 753 24.96 15.87 -49.24
C PRO A 753 26.45 16.05 -49.58
N ALA A 754 26.84 17.22 -50.11
CA ALA A 754 28.22 17.54 -50.41
C ALA A 754 29.08 17.70 -49.17
N GLU A 755 28.58 18.36 -48.16
CA GLU A 755 29.24 18.47 -46.86
C GLU A 755 29.43 17.09 -46.19
N LEU A 756 28.35 16.29 -46.14
CA LEU A 756 28.38 14.94 -45.56
C LEU A 756 29.34 14.02 -46.32
N SER A 757 29.50 14.18 -47.61
CA SER A 757 30.45 13.37 -48.41
C SER A 757 31.93 13.63 -48.01
N SER A 758 32.23 14.76 -47.41
CA SER A 758 33.56 15.11 -46.90
C SER A 758 33.84 14.62 -45.49
N LEU A 759 32.88 13.96 -44.83
CA LEU A 759 32.88 13.60 -43.40
C LEU A 759 32.73 12.07 -43.22
N PRO A 760 33.78 11.28 -43.35
CA PRO A 760 33.68 9.81 -43.36
C PRO A 760 33.20 9.19 -42.03
N LEU A 761 33.60 9.79 -40.89
CA LEU A 761 33.12 9.29 -39.62
C LEU A 761 31.63 9.62 -39.42
N CYS A 762 31.16 10.77 -39.85
CA CYS A 762 29.76 11.10 -39.88
C CYS A 762 28.94 10.16 -40.74
N GLN A 763 29.47 9.77 -41.92
CA GLN A 763 28.84 8.80 -42.81
C GLN A 763 28.69 7.41 -42.14
N GLN A 764 29.73 6.96 -41.41
CA GLN A 764 29.65 5.71 -40.65
C GLN A 764 28.50 5.74 -39.63
N ARG A 765 28.37 6.86 -38.92
CA ARG A 765 27.23 7.03 -37.95
C ARG A 765 25.88 7.05 -38.67
N ILE A 766 25.76 7.74 -39.76
CA ILE A 766 24.52 7.75 -40.56
C ILE A 766 24.13 6.32 -40.99
N LYS A 767 25.08 5.53 -41.48
CA LYS A 767 24.87 4.15 -41.88
C LYS A 767 24.40 3.30 -40.70
N ALA A 768 25.06 3.43 -39.54
CA ALA A 768 24.70 2.71 -38.32
C ALA A 768 23.28 3.04 -37.85
N VAL A 769 22.87 4.30 -37.93
CA VAL A 769 21.50 4.73 -37.58
C VAL A 769 20.47 4.17 -38.56
N LYS A 770 20.77 4.17 -39.86
CA LYS A 770 19.91 3.59 -40.90
C LYS A 770 19.67 2.11 -40.62
N GLU A 771 20.73 1.33 -40.48
CA GLU A 771 20.67 -0.12 -40.18
C GLU A 771 19.90 -0.42 -38.89
N TYR A 772 20.11 0.37 -37.83
CA TYR A 772 19.39 0.24 -36.58
C TYR A 772 17.87 0.47 -36.75
N ARG A 773 17.47 1.51 -37.48
CA ARG A 773 16.07 1.84 -37.73
C ARG A 773 15.40 0.79 -38.63
N GLU A 774 16.09 0.26 -39.64
CA GLU A 774 15.59 -0.81 -40.51
C GLU A 774 15.27 -2.10 -39.75
N LYS A 775 16.07 -2.44 -38.74
CA LYS A 775 15.90 -3.62 -37.90
C LYS A 775 14.86 -3.42 -36.79
N SER A 776 14.25 -2.25 -36.66
CA SER A 776 13.28 -1.94 -35.57
C SER A 776 12.00 -2.74 -35.75
N THR A 777 11.42 -3.22 -34.64
CA THR A 777 10.08 -3.83 -34.60
C THR A 777 8.97 -2.80 -34.84
N SER A 778 9.23 -1.49 -34.61
CA SER A 778 8.26 -0.39 -34.80
C SER A 778 8.15 -0.02 -36.28
N PRO A 779 6.95 -0.10 -36.87
CA PRO A 779 6.72 0.34 -38.26
C PRO A 779 7.09 1.82 -38.49
N ASP A 780 6.77 2.68 -37.50
CA ASP A 780 7.05 4.12 -37.63
C ASP A 780 8.55 4.41 -37.58
N THR A 781 9.31 3.68 -36.74
CA THR A 781 10.78 3.80 -36.75
C THR A 781 11.39 3.34 -38.07
N ARG A 782 10.89 2.24 -38.67
CA ARG A 782 11.35 1.78 -39.98
C ARG A 782 11.14 2.78 -41.11
N LYS A 783 10.01 3.52 -41.10
CA LYS A 783 9.75 4.62 -42.07
C LYS A 783 10.78 5.75 -42.00
N TYR A 784 11.43 5.93 -40.84
CA TYR A 784 12.47 6.91 -40.66
C TYR A 784 13.87 6.43 -41.04
N ALA A 785 14.02 5.18 -41.44
CA ALA A 785 15.32 4.66 -41.92
C ALA A 785 15.80 5.36 -43.20
N ASP A 786 14.87 5.88 -44.04
CA ASP A 786 15.19 6.65 -45.24
C ASP A 786 15.65 8.07 -44.96
N LYS A 787 15.54 8.53 -43.70
CA LYS A 787 15.98 9.86 -43.24
C LYS A 787 16.96 9.73 -42.07
N PRO A 788 18.08 9.02 -42.23
CA PRO A 788 18.95 8.69 -41.10
C PRO A 788 19.60 9.91 -40.43
N THR A 789 19.77 11.00 -41.14
CA THR A 789 20.33 12.28 -40.59
C THR A 789 19.33 13.05 -39.71
N ARG A 790 18.02 12.76 -39.83
CA ARG A 790 16.96 13.47 -39.11
C ARG A 790 16.57 12.73 -37.86
N PHE A 791 16.17 13.46 -36.82
CA PHE A 791 15.60 12.89 -35.63
C PHE A 791 14.12 12.48 -35.85
N HIS A 792 13.66 11.51 -35.08
CA HIS A 792 12.25 11.09 -35.13
C HIS A 792 11.28 12.18 -34.63
N VAL A 793 11.71 12.92 -33.60
CA VAL A 793 11.05 14.14 -33.13
C VAL A 793 12.11 15.24 -33.13
N GLU A 794 11.79 16.35 -33.76
CA GLU A 794 12.61 17.55 -33.79
C GLU A 794 11.82 18.69 -33.19
N ASN A 795 12.37 19.32 -32.16
CA ASN A 795 11.81 20.47 -31.47
C ASN A 795 12.98 21.41 -31.12
N MET A 796 13.27 22.31 -32.04
CA MET A 796 14.38 23.26 -31.95
C MET A 796 13.86 24.69 -32.09
N PRO A 797 13.55 25.36 -30.97
CA PRO A 797 13.14 26.75 -30.97
C PRO A 797 14.22 27.64 -31.59
N SER A 798 13.79 28.64 -32.38
CA SER A 798 14.68 29.61 -33.01
C SER A 798 15.08 30.77 -32.09
N SER A 799 14.45 30.85 -30.93
CA SER A 799 14.71 31.86 -29.89
C SER A 799 14.97 31.14 -28.55
N GLU A 800 15.27 31.89 -27.51
CA GLU A 800 15.36 31.41 -26.15
C GLU A 800 14.07 30.72 -25.73
N TYR A 801 14.17 29.67 -24.89
CA TYR A 801 13.04 28.86 -24.48
C TYR A 801 13.19 28.33 -23.06
N ILE A 802 12.07 28.04 -22.41
CA ILE A 802 12.04 27.42 -21.08
C ILE A 802 12.14 25.90 -21.20
N LEU A 803 13.11 25.31 -20.48
CA LEU A 803 13.29 23.89 -20.30
C LEU A 803 12.61 23.43 -19.01
N ILE A 804 11.75 22.43 -19.10
CA ILE A 804 11.06 21.80 -17.95
C ILE A 804 11.47 20.33 -17.88
N PRO A 805 12.12 19.87 -16.80
CA PRO A 805 12.43 18.44 -16.60
C PRO A 805 11.16 17.59 -16.54
N CYS A 806 11.09 16.52 -17.35
CA CYS A 806 9.97 15.57 -17.27
C CYS A 806 9.92 14.83 -15.93
N HIS A 807 11.08 14.65 -15.28
CA HIS A 807 11.19 14.00 -13.97
C HIS A 807 12.02 14.87 -13.04
N SER A 808 11.56 15.00 -11.79
CA SER A 808 12.25 15.71 -10.73
C SER A 808 12.00 15.03 -9.40
N SER A 809 12.95 15.08 -8.46
CA SER A 809 12.80 14.49 -7.14
C SER A 809 11.55 15.00 -6.43
N GLY A 810 10.78 14.08 -5.84
CA GLY A 810 9.58 14.40 -5.07
C GLY A 810 9.85 15.17 -3.77
N ASN A 811 11.10 15.21 -3.33
CA ASN A 811 11.50 15.97 -2.14
C ASN A 811 11.73 17.47 -2.40
N ARG A 812 11.75 17.91 -3.67
CA ARG A 812 11.95 19.30 -4.00
C ARG A 812 10.69 20.13 -3.81
N THR A 813 10.81 21.29 -3.19
CA THR A 813 9.71 22.24 -3.05
C THR A 813 9.29 22.83 -4.40
N TYR A 814 10.27 23.05 -5.29
CA TYR A 814 10.05 23.53 -6.67
C TYR A 814 10.78 22.62 -7.66
N ILE A 815 10.20 22.39 -8.82
CA ILE A 815 10.87 21.71 -9.92
C ILE A 815 11.80 22.72 -10.59
N PRO A 816 13.13 22.56 -10.56
CA PRO A 816 14.02 23.54 -11.17
C PRO A 816 13.85 23.56 -12.69
N MET A 817 13.39 24.68 -13.21
CA MET A 817 13.26 24.98 -14.64
C MET A 817 14.26 26.08 -15.03
N GLY A 818 14.48 26.36 -16.31
CA GLY A 818 15.37 27.40 -16.70
C GLY A 818 15.31 27.74 -18.19
N PHE A 819 15.91 28.87 -18.54
CA PHE A 819 16.03 29.31 -19.92
C PHE A 819 17.22 28.64 -20.62
N MET A 820 17.05 28.33 -21.90
CA MET A 820 18.05 27.72 -22.76
C MET A 820 18.19 28.51 -24.05
N ALA A 821 19.44 28.66 -24.51
CA ALA A 821 19.74 29.31 -25.77
C ALA A 821 19.33 28.42 -26.98
N PRO A 822 19.00 29.01 -28.13
CA PRO A 822 18.50 28.26 -29.30
C PRO A 822 19.52 27.30 -29.91
N ASN A 823 20.83 27.46 -29.61
CA ASN A 823 21.89 26.55 -30.07
C ASN A 823 22.01 25.28 -29.18
N CYS A 824 21.24 25.17 -28.10
CA CYS A 824 21.19 23.98 -27.23
C CYS A 824 20.10 23.02 -27.71
N ILE A 825 20.42 21.76 -27.85
CA ILE A 825 19.47 20.72 -28.25
C ILE A 825 18.97 20.02 -26.98
N CYS A 826 17.67 20.03 -26.77
CA CYS A 826 17.05 19.34 -25.64
C CYS A 826 16.60 17.93 -26.01
N SER A 827 16.81 16.95 -25.09
CA SER A 827 16.35 15.57 -25.26
C SER A 827 14.87 15.41 -24.95
N ASN A 828 14.31 14.25 -25.30
CA ASN A 828 12.94 13.87 -24.94
C ASN A 828 12.74 13.58 -23.44
N ALA A 829 13.75 13.75 -22.59
CA ALA A 829 13.64 13.71 -21.14
C ALA A 829 13.21 15.07 -20.53
N VAL A 830 13.03 16.07 -21.37
CA VAL A 830 12.54 17.40 -20.97
C VAL A 830 11.43 17.87 -21.89
N LEU A 831 10.66 18.83 -21.40
CA LEU A 831 9.67 19.59 -22.18
C LEU A 831 10.22 20.96 -22.47
N VAL A 832 9.78 21.54 -23.58
CA VAL A 832 10.27 22.82 -24.15
C VAL A 832 9.07 23.73 -24.34
N VAL A 833 9.14 24.93 -23.77
CA VAL A 833 8.19 26.04 -24.02
C VAL A 833 8.93 27.13 -24.78
N PRO A 834 8.59 27.39 -26.06
CA PRO A 834 9.31 28.35 -26.90
C PRO A 834 8.92 29.78 -26.52
N THR A 835 9.53 30.31 -25.48
CA THR A 835 9.32 31.69 -24.98
C THR A 835 10.48 32.13 -24.11
N ASP A 836 10.77 33.42 -24.16
CA ASP A 836 11.65 34.19 -23.29
C ASP A 836 10.86 35.00 -22.24
N ASP A 837 9.53 34.84 -22.20
CA ASP A 837 8.65 35.55 -21.26
C ASP A 837 8.89 35.08 -19.82
N LYS A 838 9.53 35.91 -19.01
CA LYS A 838 9.84 35.64 -17.61
C LYS A 838 8.60 35.56 -16.73
N SER A 839 7.49 36.16 -17.14
CA SER A 839 6.26 36.07 -16.39
C SER A 839 5.70 34.60 -16.40
N ILE A 840 5.81 33.89 -17.53
CA ILE A 840 5.47 32.49 -17.65
C ILE A 840 6.38 31.64 -16.75
N PHE A 841 7.68 31.91 -16.78
CA PHE A 841 8.65 31.25 -15.93
C PHE A 841 8.34 31.48 -14.44
N GLY A 842 8.00 32.71 -14.03
CA GLY A 842 7.63 33.00 -12.64
C GLY A 842 6.38 32.25 -12.17
N VAL A 843 5.38 32.13 -13.05
CA VAL A 843 4.18 31.29 -12.71
C VAL A 843 4.57 29.83 -12.57
N LEU A 844 5.39 29.28 -13.47
CA LEU A 844 5.83 27.88 -13.42
C LEU A 844 6.66 27.56 -12.16
N GLU A 845 7.50 28.48 -11.71
CA GLU A 845 8.36 28.37 -10.53
C GLU A 845 7.67 28.86 -9.24
N SER A 846 6.33 28.85 -9.20
CA SER A 846 5.54 29.28 -8.04
C SER A 846 4.94 28.10 -7.27
N ARG A 847 4.65 28.30 -5.97
CA ARG A 847 3.87 27.39 -5.12
C ARG A 847 2.49 27.09 -5.73
N ILE A 848 1.88 28.05 -6.40
CA ILE A 848 0.57 27.87 -7.06
C ILE A 848 0.66 26.78 -8.12
N HIS A 849 1.69 26.83 -8.98
CA HIS A 849 1.90 25.81 -9.99
C HIS A 849 2.33 24.47 -9.39
N MET A 850 3.14 24.51 -8.33
CA MET A 850 3.56 23.28 -7.63
C MET A 850 2.39 22.57 -6.93
N ALA A 851 1.46 23.29 -6.32
CA ALA A 851 0.24 22.73 -5.75
C ALA A 851 -0.62 22.03 -6.81
N TRP A 852 -0.76 22.65 -7.98
CA TRP A 852 -1.41 22.05 -9.14
C TRP A 852 -0.66 20.79 -9.61
N MET A 853 0.66 20.86 -9.80
CA MET A 853 1.50 19.75 -10.23
C MET A 853 1.39 18.56 -9.26
N ASN A 854 1.39 18.84 -7.96
CA ASN A 854 1.26 17.82 -6.90
C ASN A 854 -0.06 17.03 -7.00
N ALA A 855 -1.15 17.71 -7.31
CA ALA A 855 -2.49 17.13 -7.35
C ALA A 855 -2.76 16.38 -8.66
N VAL A 856 -2.46 17.00 -9.82
CA VAL A 856 -2.87 16.44 -11.12
C VAL A 856 -1.75 15.73 -11.87
N GLY A 857 -0.49 15.99 -11.52
CA GLY A 857 0.68 15.39 -12.14
C GLY A 857 0.82 13.90 -11.86
N GLY A 858 1.52 13.21 -12.76
CA GLY A 858 1.91 11.82 -12.49
C GLY A 858 3.12 11.73 -11.56
N ARG A 859 3.39 10.53 -11.08
CA ARG A 859 4.62 10.22 -10.33
C ARG A 859 5.30 8.98 -10.88
N LEU A 860 6.61 8.93 -10.69
CA LEU A 860 7.42 7.73 -10.88
C LEU A 860 8.00 7.36 -9.51
N LYS A 861 7.41 6.36 -8.85
CA LYS A 861 7.60 6.13 -7.40
C LYS A 861 7.16 7.39 -6.62
N SER A 862 8.07 8.06 -5.89
CA SER A 862 7.81 9.34 -5.21
C SER A 862 8.09 10.57 -6.09
N ASP A 863 8.84 10.45 -7.20
CA ASP A 863 9.34 11.55 -7.99
C ASP A 863 8.27 12.15 -8.90
N TYR A 864 8.32 13.47 -9.09
CA TYR A 864 7.43 14.18 -10.00
C TYR A 864 7.61 13.74 -11.44
N ARG A 865 6.49 13.51 -12.12
CA ARG A 865 6.44 13.30 -13.56
C ARG A 865 5.59 14.39 -14.20
N TYR A 866 6.25 15.42 -14.70
CA TYR A 866 5.61 16.53 -15.40
C TYR A 866 5.15 16.08 -16.78
N SER A 867 3.91 16.38 -17.16
CA SER A 867 3.37 16.09 -18.49
C SER A 867 2.79 17.35 -19.14
N ALA A 868 3.00 17.49 -20.44
CA ALA A 868 2.42 18.58 -21.21
C ALA A 868 0.88 18.54 -21.17
N ASP A 869 0.32 17.37 -21.46
CA ASP A 869 -1.12 17.19 -21.71
C ASP A 869 -2.01 17.34 -20.47
N VAL A 870 -1.48 17.06 -19.27
CA VAL A 870 -2.25 17.16 -18.03
C VAL A 870 -1.84 18.36 -17.21
N VAL A 871 -0.53 18.59 -17.04
CA VAL A 871 -0.04 19.63 -16.12
C VAL A 871 -0.06 21.00 -16.78
N TYR A 872 0.69 21.19 -17.87
CA TYR A 872 0.84 22.49 -18.49
C TYR A 872 -0.43 22.93 -19.24
N ASN A 873 -0.96 22.06 -20.11
CA ASN A 873 -2.07 22.41 -21.00
C ASN A 873 -3.39 22.63 -20.25
N ASN A 874 -3.58 22.01 -19.08
CA ASN A 874 -4.77 22.19 -18.25
C ASN A 874 -4.59 23.17 -17.09
N PHE A 875 -3.40 23.76 -16.92
CA PHE A 875 -3.23 24.79 -15.89
C PHE A 875 -4.12 25.99 -16.23
N PRO A 876 -4.86 26.56 -15.27
CA PRO A 876 -5.79 27.66 -15.52
C PRO A 876 -5.02 29.00 -15.64
N TRP A 877 -4.30 29.15 -16.76
CA TRP A 877 -3.53 30.33 -17.07
C TRP A 877 -4.39 31.59 -17.06
N GLN A 878 -4.00 32.57 -16.26
CA GLN A 878 -4.68 33.88 -16.21
C GLN A 878 -4.24 34.78 -17.34
N THR A 879 -5.15 35.62 -17.83
CA THR A 879 -4.80 36.73 -18.72
C THR A 879 -4.23 37.86 -17.87
N LEU A 880 -2.95 38.12 -17.97
CA LEU A 880 -2.22 39.10 -17.16
C LEU A 880 -2.33 40.49 -17.75
N THR A 881 -2.43 41.53 -16.92
CA THR A 881 -2.16 42.92 -17.29
C THR A 881 -0.67 43.13 -17.47
N GLU A 882 -0.25 44.23 -18.14
CA GLU A 882 1.17 44.51 -18.32
C GLU A 882 1.88 44.76 -16.98
N GLU A 883 1.19 45.33 -15.97
CA GLU A 883 1.72 45.56 -14.63
C GLU A 883 1.94 44.20 -13.87
N GLU A 884 1.01 43.28 -14.03
CA GLU A 884 1.14 41.95 -13.44
C GLU A 884 2.25 41.14 -14.09
N LYS A 885 2.38 41.20 -15.43
CA LYS A 885 3.51 40.61 -16.16
C LYS A 885 4.84 41.14 -15.69
N GLN A 886 4.94 42.49 -15.58
CA GLN A 886 6.17 43.15 -15.13
C GLN A 886 6.52 42.70 -13.69
N SER A 887 5.55 42.70 -12.77
CA SER A 887 5.77 42.28 -11.37
C SER A 887 6.25 40.85 -11.25
N ILE A 888 5.63 39.91 -12.02
CA ILE A 888 6.03 38.49 -12.01
C ILE A 888 7.42 38.37 -12.67
N SER A 889 7.69 39.08 -13.75
CA SER A 889 8.99 39.04 -14.45
C SER A 889 10.13 39.51 -13.54
N GLU A 890 9.92 40.57 -12.77
CA GLU A 890 10.90 41.07 -11.79
C GLU A 890 11.16 40.04 -10.66
N SER A 891 10.10 39.32 -10.21
CA SER A 891 10.28 38.27 -9.19
C SER A 891 10.95 37.04 -9.78
N ALA A 892 10.68 36.68 -11.03
CA ALA A 892 11.37 35.65 -11.77
C ALA A 892 12.86 35.94 -11.97
N ASP A 893 13.19 37.20 -12.31
CA ASP A 893 14.57 37.66 -12.38
C ASP A 893 15.30 37.54 -11.03
N ALA A 894 14.63 37.84 -9.92
CA ALA A 894 15.21 37.66 -8.59
C ALA A 894 15.57 36.18 -8.32
N ILE A 895 14.75 35.22 -8.78
CA ILE A 895 15.07 33.77 -8.68
C ILE A 895 16.31 33.44 -9.52
N LEU A 896 16.37 33.93 -10.76
CA LEU A 896 17.51 33.70 -11.66
C LEU A 896 18.80 34.29 -11.10
N GLN A 897 18.74 35.50 -10.56
CA GLN A 897 19.87 36.18 -9.91
C GLN A 897 20.33 35.47 -8.66
N ALA A 898 19.38 34.97 -7.83
CA ALA A 898 19.70 34.20 -6.64
C ALA A 898 20.41 32.87 -6.99
N ARG A 899 20.06 32.24 -8.10
CA ARG A 899 20.78 31.08 -8.65
C ARG A 899 22.18 31.44 -9.14
N ALA A 900 22.30 32.55 -9.86
CA ALA A 900 23.55 33.03 -10.42
C ALA A 900 24.58 33.46 -9.35
N ALA A 901 24.14 33.80 -8.14
CA ALA A 901 25.00 34.08 -7.01
C ALA A 901 25.83 32.86 -6.53
N PHE A 902 25.50 31.65 -7.02
CA PHE A 902 26.21 30.39 -6.69
C PHE A 902 26.69 29.66 -7.96
N PRO A 903 27.64 30.22 -8.71
CA PRO A 903 28.06 29.69 -10.00
C PRO A 903 28.67 28.29 -9.95
N ASP A 904 29.26 27.91 -8.82
CA ASP A 904 29.88 26.60 -8.60
C ASP A 904 28.88 25.52 -8.15
N SER A 905 27.63 25.89 -7.88
CA SER A 905 26.59 24.99 -7.42
C SER A 905 25.67 24.56 -8.55
N THR A 906 25.35 23.28 -8.57
CA THR A 906 24.36 22.73 -9.52
C THR A 906 22.93 23.00 -9.04
N LEU A 907 21.94 22.96 -9.96
CA LEU A 907 20.54 23.04 -9.57
C LEU A 907 20.12 21.88 -8.66
N GLU A 908 20.80 20.69 -8.78
CA GLU A 908 20.60 19.58 -7.84
C GLU A 908 20.91 19.98 -6.41
N GLN A 909 21.99 20.72 -6.19
CA GLN A 909 22.42 21.19 -4.87
C GLN A 909 21.56 22.34 -4.37
N LEU A 910 21.32 23.36 -5.24
CA LEU A 910 20.53 24.54 -4.88
C LEU A 910 19.07 24.23 -4.51
N TYR A 911 18.49 23.19 -5.09
CA TYR A 911 17.09 22.79 -4.85
C TYR A 911 16.94 21.55 -3.95
N LYS A 912 17.98 21.19 -3.22
CA LYS A 912 17.86 20.20 -2.16
C LYS A 912 17.31 20.91 -0.90
N PRO A 913 16.17 20.46 -0.33
CA PRO A 913 15.47 21.21 0.73
C PRO A 913 16.35 21.65 1.88
N GLU A 914 17.26 20.78 2.33
CA GLU A 914 18.14 21.04 3.48
C GLU A 914 19.33 21.99 3.14
N LEU A 915 19.61 22.21 1.85
CA LEU A 915 20.76 22.97 1.36
C LEU A 915 20.38 24.22 0.55
N MET A 916 19.09 24.47 0.35
CA MET A 916 18.61 25.60 -0.44
C MET A 916 19.03 26.94 0.20
N PRO A 917 19.80 27.79 -0.49
CA PRO A 917 20.26 29.05 0.08
C PRO A 917 19.13 30.00 0.47
N ALA A 918 19.26 30.71 1.59
CA ALA A 918 18.20 31.60 2.09
C ALA A 918 17.77 32.65 1.06
N ILE A 919 18.73 33.25 0.31
CA ILE A 919 18.42 34.22 -0.75
C ILE A 919 17.54 33.61 -1.85
N LEU A 920 17.73 32.32 -2.19
CA LEU A 920 16.92 31.64 -3.19
C LEU A 920 15.52 31.29 -2.63
N VAL A 921 15.45 30.88 -1.36
CA VAL A 921 14.17 30.68 -0.67
C VAL A 921 13.35 31.96 -0.64
N ASP A 922 13.97 33.10 -0.29
CA ASP A 922 13.28 34.38 -0.21
C ASP A 922 12.82 34.89 -1.58
N ALA A 923 13.64 34.66 -2.64
CA ALA A 923 13.25 34.97 -4.01
C ALA A 923 12.00 34.18 -4.44
N HIS A 924 11.95 32.88 -4.17
CA HIS A 924 10.76 32.05 -4.42
C HIS A 924 9.56 32.52 -3.59
N ARG A 925 9.71 32.78 -2.31
CA ARG A 925 8.62 33.28 -1.44
C ARG A 925 8.06 34.62 -1.93
N LYS A 926 8.93 35.51 -2.45
CA LYS A 926 8.50 36.79 -3.08
C LYS A 926 7.67 36.50 -4.32
N ASN A 927 8.16 35.62 -5.20
CA ASN A 927 7.44 35.19 -6.41
C ASN A 927 6.09 34.57 -6.06
N ASP A 928 6.04 33.68 -5.06
CA ASP A 928 4.80 33.03 -4.60
C ASP A 928 3.74 34.05 -4.18
N ARG A 929 4.12 35.09 -3.41
CA ARG A 929 3.20 36.16 -2.99
C ARG A 929 2.64 36.95 -4.18
N ILE A 930 3.48 37.25 -5.17
CA ILE A 930 3.08 38.00 -6.37
C ILE A 930 2.13 37.14 -7.21
N VAL A 931 2.50 35.89 -7.52
CA VAL A 931 1.66 34.98 -8.31
C VAL A 931 0.35 34.67 -7.57
N ALA A 932 0.39 34.43 -6.27
CA ALA A 932 -0.81 34.18 -5.49
C ALA A 932 -1.77 35.39 -5.52
N LYS A 933 -1.26 36.61 -5.41
CA LYS A 933 -2.05 37.85 -5.54
C LYS A 933 -2.74 37.94 -6.90
N VAL A 934 -2.00 37.67 -7.97
CA VAL A 934 -2.54 37.66 -9.34
C VAL A 934 -3.62 36.60 -9.53
N TYR A 935 -3.41 35.43 -8.96
CA TYR A 935 -4.39 34.34 -8.99
C TYR A 935 -5.54 34.54 -7.98
N GLY A 936 -5.49 35.55 -7.10
CA GLY A 936 -6.47 35.75 -6.04
C GLY A 936 -6.60 34.53 -5.12
N ILE A 937 -5.46 33.95 -4.73
CA ILE A 937 -5.38 32.77 -3.87
C ILE A 937 -4.62 33.15 -2.60
N ASP A 938 -5.19 32.79 -1.45
CA ASP A 938 -4.54 32.99 -0.15
C ASP A 938 -3.47 31.91 0.07
N LEU A 939 -2.25 32.32 0.39
CA LEU A 939 -1.13 31.42 0.70
C LEU A 939 -1.23 30.74 2.10
N ASN A 940 -2.19 31.14 2.93
CA ASN A 940 -2.49 30.41 4.17
C ASN A 940 -3.23 29.10 3.91
N LEU A 941 -3.79 28.93 2.71
CA LEU A 941 -4.41 27.67 2.28
C LEU A 941 -3.34 26.57 2.12
N THR A 942 -3.75 25.33 2.36
CA THR A 942 -2.95 24.15 2.07
C THR A 942 -2.78 23.97 0.55
N ASP A 943 -1.75 23.26 0.12
CA ASP A 943 -1.53 22.94 -1.30
C ASP A 943 -2.71 22.15 -1.90
N GLU A 944 -3.40 21.33 -1.12
CA GLU A 944 -4.60 20.59 -1.54
C GLU A 944 -5.78 21.53 -1.81
N GLU A 945 -6.00 22.53 -0.96
CA GLU A 945 -7.05 23.54 -1.15
C GLU A 945 -6.75 24.44 -2.36
N ILE A 946 -5.49 24.87 -2.52
CA ILE A 946 -5.03 25.60 -3.69
C ILE A 946 -5.29 24.80 -4.97
N ALA A 947 -4.90 23.54 -4.98
CA ALA A 947 -5.11 22.63 -6.11
C ALA A 947 -6.61 22.49 -6.46
N LEU A 948 -7.49 22.34 -5.48
CA LEU A 948 -8.94 22.24 -5.71
C LEU A 948 -9.50 23.53 -6.36
N ILE A 949 -9.06 24.71 -5.93
CA ILE A 949 -9.45 25.97 -6.56
C ILE A 949 -9.01 25.98 -8.04
N LEU A 950 -7.77 25.60 -8.31
CA LEU A 950 -7.21 25.55 -9.66
C LEU A 950 -7.91 24.51 -10.54
N MET A 951 -8.24 23.34 -9.99
CA MET A 951 -8.96 22.28 -10.72
C MET A 951 -10.37 22.75 -11.14
N ARG A 952 -11.09 23.45 -10.28
CA ARG A 952 -12.40 24.03 -10.60
C ARG A 952 -12.28 25.06 -11.71
N ARG A 953 -11.31 25.98 -11.63
CA ARG A 953 -11.02 26.98 -12.67
C ARG A 953 -10.65 26.34 -14.01
N SER A 954 -9.80 25.31 -13.98
CA SER A 954 -9.40 24.54 -15.17
C SER A 954 -10.60 23.95 -15.90
N VAL A 955 -11.48 23.27 -15.17
CA VAL A 955 -12.71 22.69 -15.75
C VAL A 955 -13.63 23.77 -16.30
N GLU A 956 -13.76 24.89 -15.62
CA GLU A 956 -14.59 26.00 -16.09
C GLU A 956 -14.04 26.62 -17.39
N MET A 957 -12.75 26.90 -17.46
CA MET A 957 -12.08 27.41 -18.65
C MET A 957 -12.13 26.44 -19.84
N SER A 958 -12.15 25.13 -19.57
CA SER A 958 -12.23 24.08 -20.58
C SER A 958 -13.63 23.92 -21.20
N LYS A 959 -14.67 24.54 -20.64
CA LYS A 959 -16.02 24.49 -21.23
C LYS A 959 -16.05 25.20 -22.58
N PRO A 960 -16.70 24.61 -23.61
CA PRO A 960 -16.80 25.24 -24.91
C PRO A 960 -17.54 26.59 -24.80
N LYS A 961 -16.90 27.67 -25.23
CA LYS A 961 -17.54 28.99 -25.28
C LYS A 961 -18.81 28.91 -26.12
N PRO A 962 -19.95 29.43 -25.68
CA PRO A 962 -21.21 29.39 -26.45
C PRO A 962 -20.97 30.00 -27.82
N LYS A 963 -21.24 29.23 -28.88
CA LYS A 963 -21.13 29.73 -30.24
C LYS A 963 -22.02 30.96 -30.37
N ARG A 964 -21.44 32.13 -30.56
CA ARG A 964 -22.18 33.35 -30.92
C ARG A 964 -23.00 33.01 -32.16
N LYS A 965 -24.33 32.99 -32.03
CA LYS A 965 -25.23 32.84 -33.17
C LYS A 965 -24.91 34.01 -34.16
N LYS A 966 -24.33 33.69 -35.33
CA LYS A 966 -24.21 34.66 -36.40
C LYS A 966 -25.61 35.18 -36.70
N ARG A 967 -25.87 36.44 -36.39
CA ARG A 967 -27.07 37.15 -36.84
C ARG A 967 -27.10 37.03 -38.37
N LYS A 968 -28.02 36.22 -38.89
CA LYS A 968 -28.39 36.25 -40.31
C LYS A 968 -28.96 37.64 -40.58
N ASN A 969 -28.14 38.52 -41.17
CA ASN A 969 -28.72 39.74 -41.78
C ASN A 969 -29.72 39.31 -42.83
N LYS A 970 -31.01 39.39 -42.49
CA LYS A 970 -32.07 39.42 -43.52
C LYS A 970 -31.84 40.74 -44.30
N ARG A 971 -31.22 40.67 -45.46
CA ARG A 971 -31.37 41.71 -46.49
C ARG A 971 -32.78 41.51 -47.04
N SER A 972 -33.65 42.46 -46.75
CA SER A 972 -34.92 42.70 -47.47
C SER A 972 -34.63 42.93 -48.94
N LYS A 973 -35.32 42.20 -49.78
CA LYS A 973 -35.78 42.67 -51.09
C LYS A 973 -37.28 42.83 -51.01
#